data_022e57fa9b0f659ed46dd5f8ada41c0c
#
_entry.id   022e57fa9b0f659ed46dd5f8ada41c0c
#
_cell.length_a   1.000
_cell.length_b   1.000
_cell.length_c   1.000
_cell.angle_alpha   90.00
_cell.angle_beta   90.00
_cell.angle_gamma   90.00
#
_symmetry.space_group_name_H-M   'P 1'
#
loop_
_entity.id
_entity.type
_entity.pdbx_description
1 polymer ?
#
loop_
_entity_poly.entity_id
_entity_poly.type
_entity_poly.pdbx_seq_one_letter_code
_entity_poly.pdbx_strand_id
1 'polypeptide(L)'
;MKSMAALPLAALAVVLAAPAYAQSDSRGDGDDYHSQDPIVITAPYVRSLDILGNVTVVEGDELARDRRGQIGDTLTRQAGVSATSFSPGSSRPVLRGFQGDRIRVLNDGIGAIDASNISVDHGVTIDPLTVERVEILRGPAVLLFGSQAIGGAVNLFDNRIARSVPQDHPHFDAIAGYGSAAEDRSAGASLDIALTPKLVAHVDGSWRKSGDLRVGGFTLAPLLQLDVLEAAAEELEEGNNEEADALLEAAVERGRVRNTGNDSWTAAGGLSFIDEGGQLGIALSYYDSNYGVPTRPGAHHHHEEGEGEAGGEEEEEAPVTIGLKQWRVDVRGEVELGSGFFDKLRIRGGFADYEHIEFEGDEVGTLFTNKGIEARTELTQADRGGWRGATGLQYMSRDFDAVGAEAFVPPTLTEQMAIFTLQEWTLGALGLEAAARYEATRVKANTLGISRSFDAFSAALGARYDFGDRSSFGVSFSRAARAPSAEELFSDGPHIATQAFEVGDPDFSSERSWGAEATLKLRGDAFSVALTGYANWFDGFIFADDTGLEEDELPVFVYRQRNARLWGFEAEASARIAQFGGFNLNADAIADLTRAKIKGGDHVPRIPPLRLLGGLELQGARLDVRAEVEWTDDQKRVAAFETPTEGFTMVNASVAWRPLADKNRVTLLLSANNIFDVNARRHASFTKDFVPLAGRDIRVTARVSF
;
A
#
# COMPACT_ATOMS: atom_id res chain seq x y z
N MET A 1 38.23 5.83 -10.85
CA MET A 1 37.01 5.30 -11.38
C MET A 1 35.94 6.39 -11.31
N LYS A 2 35.83 7.18 -12.37
CA LYS A 2 34.92 8.33 -12.52
C LYS A 2 34.43 8.30 -13.95
N SER A 3 33.25 7.69 -14.25
CA SER A 3 32.61 7.88 -15.57
C SER A 3 31.26 7.19 -15.75
N MET A 4 30.37 7.11 -14.74
CA MET A 4 29.03 6.54 -14.97
C MET A 4 27.84 7.45 -14.55
N ALA A 5 28.09 8.74 -14.32
CA ALA A 5 27.03 9.66 -13.89
C ALA A 5 26.29 10.39 -15.04
N ALA A 6 26.56 10.07 -16.31
CA ALA A 6 26.04 10.83 -17.45
C ALA A 6 24.89 10.17 -18.24
N LEU A 7 24.51 8.93 -17.96
CA LEU A 7 23.46 8.22 -18.72
C LEU A 7 22.00 8.60 -18.38
N PRO A 8 21.61 8.95 -17.15
CA PRO A 8 20.19 9.20 -16.87
C PRO A 8 19.61 10.48 -17.47
N LEU A 9 20.44 11.50 -17.70
CA LEU A 9 19.94 12.77 -18.29
C LEU A 9 19.68 12.69 -19.81
N ALA A 10 20.32 11.76 -20.51
CA ALA A 10 20.14 11.61 -21.96
C ALA A 10 18.80 10.94 -22.32
N ALA A 11 18.25 10.09 -21.46
CA ALA A 11 16.96 9.44 -21.69
C ALA A 11 15.77 10.43 -21.56
N LEU A 12 15.88 11.45 -20.73
CA LEU A 12 14.84 12.48 -20.56
C LEU A 12 14.85 13.50 -21.71
N ALA A 13 16.00 13.73 -22.34
CA ALA A 13 16.16 14.71 -23.41
C ALA A 13 15.64 14.23 -24.79
N VAL A 14 15.54 12.91 -25.00
CA VAL A 14 15.05 12.33 -26.28
C VAL A 14 13.55 12.48 -26.45
N VAL A 15 12.77 12.60 -25.37
CA VAL A 15 11.31 12.77 -25.42
C VAL A 15 10.89 14.18 -25.91
N LEU A 16 11.78 15.17 -25.86
CA LEU A 16 11.47 16.58 -26.22
C LEU A 16 11.74 16.96 -27.68
N ALA A 17 12.27 16.06 -28.53
CA ALA A 17 12.76 16.41 -29.86
C ALA A 17 12.15 15.58 -31.02
N ALA A 18 10.89 15.15 -30.99
CA ALA A 18 10.25 14.51 -32.13
C ALA A 18 9.39 15.50 -32.94
N PRO A 19 9.57 15.64 -34.26
CA PRO A 19 8.75 16.51 -35.08
C PRO A 19 7.38 15.91 -35.32
N ALA A 20 6.35 16.74 -35.16
CA ALA A 20 4.97 16.42 -35.48
C ALA A 20 4.78 16.09 -36.97
N TYR A 21 4.33 14.89 -37.27
CA TYR A 21 3.68 14.58 -38.54
C TYR A 21 2.20 14.33 -38.30
N ALA A 22 1.40 15.28 -38.77
CA ALA A 22 -0.05 15.11 -38.88
C ALA A 22 -0.37 14.25 -40.08
N GLN A 23 -1.23 13.22 -39.91
CA GLN A 23 -2.15 12.79 -40.97
C GLN A 23 -3.29 11.91 -40.46
N SER A 24 -4.47 12.45 -40.63
CA SER A 24 -5.80 11.94 -41.11
C SER A 24 -6.31 10.57 -40.69
N ASP A 25 -7.51 10.69 -40.06
CA ASP A 25 -8.69 9.81 -40.07
C ASP A 25 -8.58 8.40 -40.65
N SER A 26 -8.74 7.42 -39.75
CA SER A 26 -9.63 6.29 -39.98
C SER A 26 -10.12 5.75 -38.61
N ARG A 27 -11.42 5.89 -38.38
CA ARG A 27 -12.10 5.29 -37.24
C ARG A 27 -11.96 3.78 -37.31
N GLY A 28 -11.29 3.22 -36.31
CA GLY A 28 -11.30 1.81 -35.97
C GLY A 28 -11.42 1.75 -34.45
N ASP A 29 -12.49 1.14 -33.95
CA ASP A 29 -12.69 0.85 -32.53
C ASP A 29 -11.52 -0.03 -32.04
N GLY A 30 -10.53 0.61 -31.47
CA GLY A 30 -9.46 0.01 -30.70
C GLY A 30 -9.44 0.77 -29.39
N ASP A 31 -9.73 0.11 -28.29
CA ASP A 31 -9.62 0.64 -26.94
C ASP A 31 -8.23 1.28 -26.77
N ASP A 32 -8.19 2.61 -26.79
CA ASP A 32 -7.01 3.40 -26.50
C ASP A 32 -6.70 3.29 -25.02
N TYR A 33 -5.69 2.50 -24.67
CA TYR A 33 -5.21 2.23 -23.28
C TYR A 33 -4.91 3.51 -22.47
N HIS A 34 -4.78 4.66 -23.10
CA HIS A 34 -4.52 5.95 -22.44
C HIS A 34 -5.55 7.05 -22.77
N SER A 35 -6.65 6.76 -23.47
CA SER A 35 -7.55 7.81 -23.96
C SER A 35 -8.83 8.01 -23.15
N GLN A 36 -9.16 7.12 -22.22
CA GLN A 36 -10.28 7.32 -21.32
C GLN A 36 -9.76 7.74 -19.94
N ASP A 37 -10.18 8.90 -19.47
CA ASP A 37 -9.98 9.26 -18.06
C ASP A 37 -10.64 8.18 -17.20
N PRO A 38 -9.86 7.49 -16.33
CA PRO A 38 -10.41 6.43 -15.51
C PRO A 38 -11.51 7.02 -14.62
N ILE A 39 -12.67 6.39 -14.63
CA ILE A 39 -13.78 6.81 -13.75
C ILE A 39 -13.36 6.47 -12.32
N VAL A 40 -13.16 7.47 -11.48
CA VAL A 40 -12.85 7.30 -10.07
C VAL A 40 -14.11 6.85 -9.33
N ILE A 41 -14.14 5.61 -8.85
CA ILE A 41 -15.29 5.03 -8.17
C ILE A 41 -15.42 5.57 -6.74
N THR A 42 -14.31 5.90 -6.11
CA THR A 42 -14.23 6.38 -4.72
C THR A 42 -15.10 7.62 -4.48
N ALA A 43 -15.14 8.52 -5.46
CA ALA A 43 -15.98 9.72 -5.42
C ALA A 43 -16.61 9.96 -6.80
N PRO A 44 -17.56 9.11 -7.23
CA PRO A 44 -18.14 9.17 -8.59
C PRO A 44 -19.00 10.40 -8.87
N TYR A 45 -19.33 11.22 -7.86
CA TYR A 45 -19.92 12.55 -8.00
C TYR A 45 -18.89 13.60 -8.44
N VAL A 46 -17.62 13.28 -8.28
CA VAL A 46 -16.49 14.09 -8.75
C VAL A 46 -16.07 13.48 -10.09
N ARG A 47 -16.41 14.12 -11.22
CA ARG A 47 -16.05 13.61 -12.56
C ARG A 47 -14.56 13.53 -12.79
N SER A 48 -13.78 14.22 -11.96
CA SER A 48 -12.34 14.17 -11.95
C SER A 48 -11.89 14.66 -10.58
N LEU A 49 -11.28 13.78 -9.78
CA LEU A 49 -10.49 14.19 -8.60
C LEU A 49 -9.23 14.96 -9.03
N ASP A 50 -9.25 15.54 -10.22
CA ASP A 50 -8.13 16.23 -10.85
C ASP A 50 -7.72 17.50 -10.15
N ILE A 51 -8.53 18.03 -9.25
CA ILE A 51 -8.30 19.36 -8.65
C ILE A 51 -7.50 19.23 -7.36
N LEU A 52 -8.03 18.52 -6.37
CA LEU A 52 -7.41 18.42 -5.04
C LEU A 52 -6.55 17.19 -4.83
N GLY A 53 -6.35 16.35 -5.82
CA GLY A 53 -5.52 15.18 -5.65
C GLY A 53 -5.10 14.53 -6.94
N ASN A 54 -3.95 13.91 -6.92
CA ASN A 54 -3.52 12.98 -7.96
C ASN A 54 -4.07 11.61 -7.60
N VAL A 55 -5.04 11.11 -8.39
CA VAL A 55 -5.56 9.74 -8.25
C VAL A 55 -4.90 8.88 -9.31
N THR A 56 -4.21 7.84 -8.86
CA THR A 56 -3.70 6.79 -9.72
C THR A 56 -4.66 5.62 -9.67
N VAL A 57 -5.03 5.09 -10.82
CA VAL A 57 -5.89 3.91 -10.94
C VAL A 57 -5.08 2.78 -11.55
N VAL A 58 -5.09 1.63 -10.90
CA VAL A 58 -4.41 0.40 -11.35
C VAL A 58 -5.46 -0.69 -11.54
N GLU A 59 -5.60 -1.20 -12.76
CA GLU A 59 -6.60 -2.22 -13.11
C GLU A 59 -6.16 -3.06 -14.31
N GLY A 60 -6.93 -4.08 -14.68
CA GLY A 60 -6.74 -4.85 -15.88
C GLY A 60 -5.40 -5.60 -15.96
N ASP A 61 -4.74 -5.51 -17.14
CA ASP A 61 -3.48 -6.21 -17.39
C ASP A 61 -2.30 -5.62 -16.62
N GLU A 62 -2.34 -4.33 -16.27
CA GLU A 62 -1.35 -3.69 -15.40
C GLU A 62 -1.39 -4.29 -13.99
N LEU A 63 -2.56 -4.33 -13.37
CA LEU A 63 -2.73 -4.97 -12.07
C LEU A 63 -2.33 -6.45 -12.10
N ALA A 64 -2.69 -7.18 -13.16
CA ALA A 64 -2.34 -8.59 -13.31
C ALA A 64 -0.82 -8.82 -13.41
N ARG A 65 -0.08 -7.94 -14.11
CA ARG A 65 1.37 -7.98 -14.26
C ARG A 65 2.09 -7.69 -12.95
N ASP A 66 1.60 -6.70 -12.19
CA ASP A 66 2.29 -6.17 -11.03
C ASP A 66 1.86 -6.83 -9.72
N ARG A 67 0.85 -7.70 -9.78
CA ARG A 67 0.29 -8.43 -8.63
C ARG A 67 1.34 -9.27 -7.89
N ARG A 68 1.41 -9.07 -6.57
CA ARG A 68 2.29 -9.77 -5.63
C ARG A 68 1.47 -10.34 -4.47
N GLY A 69 2.12 -10.92 -3.45
CA GLY A 69 1.48 -11.50 -2.28
C GLY A 69 0.69 -10.51 -1.46
N GLN A 70 1.24 -9.33 -1.31
CA GLN A 70 0.66 -8.25 -0.53
C GLN A 70 0.43 -7.00 -1.40
N ILE A 71 -0.52 -6.16 -0.95
CA ILE A 71 -0.92 -4.97 -1.72
C ILE A 71 0.20 -3.92 -1.77
N GLY A 72 1.04 -3.82 -0.73
CA GLY A 72 2.17 -2.91 -0.73
C GLY A 72 3.10 -3.15 -1.91
N ASP A 73 3.58 -4.38 -2.09
CA ASP A 73 4.49 -4.74 -3.18
C ASP A 73 3.82 -4.71 -4.57
N THR A 74 2.50 -4.94 -4.62
CA THR A 74 1.72 -4.85 -5.86
C THR A 74 1.75 -3.43 -6.47
N LEU A 75 1.82 -2.39 -5.64
CA LEU A 75 1.69 -1.00 -6.07
C LEU A 75 3.02 -0.26 -6.27
N THR A 76 4.15 -0.91 -6.06
CA THR A 76 5.47 -0.24 -6.07
C THR A 76 5.89 0.35 -7.41
N ARG A 77 5.24 0.01 -8.51
CA ARG A 77 5.49 0.61 -9.84
C ARG A 77 4.76 1.91 -10.09
N GLN A 78 3.98 2.40 -9.13
CA GLN A 78 3.27 3.67 -9.23
C GLN A 78 4.14 4.84 -8.73
N ALA A 79 3.98 6.03 -9.31
CA ALA A 79 4.72 7.22 -8.90
C ALA A 79 4.45 7.57 -7.42
N GLY A 80 5.49 7.90 -6.67
CA GLY A 80 5.41 8.25 -5.25
C GLY A 80 4.97 7.09 -4.34
N VAL A 81 4.96 5.85 -4.84
CA VAL A 81 4.59 4.65 -4.07
C VAL A 81 5.81 3.78 -3.84
N SER A 82 6.06 3.47 -2.58
CA SER A 82 6.97 2.43 -2.10
C SER A 82 6.18 1.43 -1.27
N ALA A 83 6.86 0.50 -0.60
CA ALA A 83 6.23 -0.48 0.27
C ALA A 83 7.09 -0.74 1.50
N THR A 84 6.48 -1.22 2.58
CA THR A 84 7.23 -1.64 3.77
C THR A 84 8.05 -2.90 3.48
N SER A 85 7.58 -3.77 2.59
CA SER A 85 8.29 -4.99 2.14
C SER A 85 8.99 -5.71 3.30
N PHE A 86 8.29 -5.88 4.42
CA PHE A 86 8.83 -6.53 5.60
C PHE A 86 9.17 -7.99 5.28
N SER A 87 8.21 -8.71 4.74
CA SER A 87 8.36 -10.07 4.20
C SER A 87 7.33 -10.28 3.08
N PRO A 88 7.39 -11.39 2.31
CA PRO A 88 6.35 -11.74 1.35
C PRO A 88 4.95 -11.87 1.95
N GLY A 89 4.83 -12.17 3.25
CA GLY A 89 3.58 -12.26 4.01
C GLY A 89 3.08 -10.91 4.54
N SER A 90 3.96 -9.93 4.70
CA SER A 90 3.62 -8.60 5.20
C SER A 90 4.28 -7.49 4.40
N SER A 91 3.46 -6.71 3.69
CA SER A 91 3.92 -5.52 2.96
C SER A 91 2.77 -4.53 2.78
N ARG A 92 2.96 -3.30 3.25
CA ARG A 92 1.99 -2.21 3.20
C ARG A 92 2.43 -1.10 2.26
N PRO A 93 1.49 -0.37 1.64
CA PRO A 93 1.84 0.78 0.81
C PRO A 93 2.49 1.90 1.62
N VAL A 94 3.54 2.50 1.06
CA VAL A 94 4.17 3.73 1.53
C VAL A 94 3.95 4.80 0.48
N LEU A 95 3.20 5.86 0.81
CA LEU A 95 2.87 6.93 -0.12
C LEU A 95 3.66 8.21 0.23
N ARG A 96 4.52 8.68 -0.68
CA ARG A 96 5.35 9.89 -0.45
C ARG A 96 6.17 9.82 0.85
N GLY A 97 6.59 8.60 1.24
CA GLY A 97 7.31 8.36 2.51
C GLY A 97 6.41 8.28 3.75
N PHE A 98 5.10 8.47 3.64
CA PHE A 98 4.16 8.20 4.72
C PHE A 98 3.84 6.71 4.80
N GLN A 99 3.73 6.19 6.01
CA GLN A 99 3.39 4.79 6.31
C GLN A 99 2.60 4.70 7.62
N GLY A 100 2.17 3.49 8.00
CA GLY A 100 1.44 3.23 9.24
C GLY A 100 0.12 3.98 9.28
N ASP A 101 -0.21 4.55 10.42
CA ASP A 101 -1.45 5.29 10.67
C ASP A 101 -1.62 6.60 9.87
N ARG A 102 -0.71 6.88 8.93
CA ARG A 102 -0.85 8.00 8.00
C ARG A 102 -1.37 7.59 6.63
N ILE A 103 -1.49 6.27 6.38
CA ILE A 103 -2.04 5.71 5.14
C ILE A 103 -3.21 4.81 5.47
N ARG A 104 -4.38 5.08 4.90
CA ARG A 104 -5.53 4.18 5.01
C ARG A 104 -5.56 3.20 3.86
N VAL A 105 -5.63 1.91 4.19
CA VAL A 105 -5.98 0.85 3.25
C VAL A 105 -7.48 0.57 3.40
N LEU A 106 -8.21 0.68 2.29
CA LEU A 106 -9.66 0.64 2.27
C LEU A 106 -10.14 -0.46 1.32
N ASN A 107 -11.25 -1.09 1.66
CA ASN A 107 -12.05 -1.91 0.75
C ASN A 107 -13.37 -1.17 0.47
N ASP A 108 -13.60 -0.75 -0.77
CA ASP A 108 -14.75 0.05 -1.22
C ASP A 108 -15.08 1.24 -0.28
N GLY A 109 -14.04 1.94 0.21
CA GLY A 109 -14.15 3.13 1.06
C GLY A 109 -14.34 2.88 2.55
N ILE A 110 -14.29 1.63 3.01
CA ILE A 110 -14.29 1.19 4.42
C ILE A 110 -12.91 0.61 4.75
N GLY A 111 -12.37 0.90 5.92
CA GLY A 111 -11.07 0.40 6.36
C GLY A 111 -10.95 -1.13 6.32
N ALA A 112 -9.74 -1.65 6.19
CA ALA A 112 -9.46 -3.10 6.25
C ALA A 112 -9.91 -3.72 7.59
N ILE A 113 -9.93 -2.94 8.66
CA ILE A 113 -10.34 -3.33 10.02
C ILE A 113 -9.51 -4.54 10.49
N ASP A 114 -8.20 -4.45 10.30
CA ASP A 114 -7.20 -5.43 10.70
C ASP A 114 -6.21 -4.82 11.71
N ALA A 115 -5.17 -5.57 12.06
CA ALA A 115 -4.09 -5.12 12.91
C ALA A 115 -2.85 -4.62 12.14
N SER A 116 -2.93 -4.51 10.81
CA SER A 116 -1.76 -4.17 9.98
C SER A 116 -1.16 -2.78 10.24
N ASN A 117 -1.90 -1.88 10.89
CA ASN A 117 -1.37 -0.56 11.30
C ASN A 117 -0.61 -0.59 12.62
N ILE A 118 -0.76 -1.64 13.44
CA ILE A 118 -0.12 -1.75 14.75
C ILE A 118 1.37 -1.98 14.58
N SER A 119 1.74 -2.92 13.73
CA SER A 119 3.13 -3.22 13.45
C SER A 119 3.40 -3.47 11.96
N VAL A 120 4.69 -3.40 11.59
CA VAL A 120 5.15 -3.54 10.20
C VAL A 120 5.18 -4.99 9.69
N ASP A 121 5.23 -5.95 10.59
CA ASP A 121 5.19 -7.40 10.35
C ASP A 121 3.77 -7.92 10.15
N HIS A 122 2.74 -7.17 10.56
CA HIS A 122 1.35 -7.59 10.40
C HIS A 122 0.85 -7.38 8.96
N GLY A 123 0.39 -8.47 8.32
CA GLY A 123 -0.14 -8.47 6.96
C GLY A 123 -1.48 -7.75 6.84
N VAL A 124 -1.74 -7.14 5.68
CA VAL A 124 -3.06 -6.59 5.34
C VAL A 124 -4.00 -7.73 4.95
N THR A 125 -5.24 -7.72 5.48
CA THR A 125 -6.24 -8.78 5.24
C THR A 125 -7.00 -8.65 3.92
N ILE A 126 -6.37 -8.09 2.90
CA ILE A 126 -6.93 -7.96 1.56
C ILE A 126 -6.05 -8.73 0.58
N ASP A 127 -6.61 -9.80 -0.03
CA ASP A 127 -5.88 -10.58 -1.02
C ASP A 127 -5.90 -9.88 -2.38
N PRO A 128 -4.74 -9.52 -2.95
CA PRO A 128 -4.66 -8.91 -4.27
C PRO A 128 -5.24 -9.77 -5.41
N LEU A 129 -5.43 -11.09 -5.23
CA LEU A 129 -6.02 -11.98 -6.24
C LEU A 129 -7.51 -11.70 -6.48
N THR A 130 -8.24 -11.22 -5.47
CA THR A 130 -9.66 -10.91 -5.54
C THR A 130 -9.95 -9.46 -5.91
N VAL A 131 -8.91 -8.62 -6.01
CA VAL A 131 -9.03 -7.19 -6.32
C VAL A 131 -9.09 -7.00 -7.84
N GLU A 132 -10.09 -6.24 -8.31
CA GLU A 132 -10.27 -5.88 -9.72
C GLU A 132 -9.63 -4.53 -10.05
N ARG A 133 -9.62 -3.62 -9.08
CA ARG A 133 -9.16 -2.25 -9.25
C ARG A 133 -8.62 -1.68 -7.96
N VAL A 134 -7.59 -0.86 -8.07
CA VAL A 134 -7.00 -0.09 -6.97
C VAL A 134 -6.99 1.39 -7.33
N GLU A 135 -7.45 2.23 -6.42
CA GLU A 135 -7.34 3.69 -6.50
C GLU A 135 -6.39 4.18 -5.41
N ILE A 136 -5.30 4.84 -5.82
CA ILE A 136 -4.34 5.46 -4.92
C ILE A 136 -4.67 6.95 -4.86
N LEU A 137 -5.13 7.39 -3.70
CA LEU A 137 -5.60 8.74 -3.44
C LEU A 137 -4.53 9.53 -2.71
N ARG A 138 -4.18 10.70 -3.23
CA ARG A 138 -3.21 11.62 -2.63
C ARG A 138 -3.79 13.03 -2.56
N GLY A 139 -3.16 13.89 -1.77
CA GLY A 139 -3.61 15.27 -1.64
C GLY A 139 -4.91 15.43 -0.85
N PRO A 140 -5.56 16.60 -0.93
CA PRO A 140 -6.64 16.97 -0.01
C PRO A 140 -7.94 16.15 -0.10
N ALA A 141 -8.20 15.45 -1.21
CA ALA A 141 -9.38 14.59 -1.34
C ALA A 141 -9.41 13.43 -0.34
N VAL A 142 -8.24 13.04 0.18
CA VAL A 142 -8.12 11.98 1.21
C VAL A 142 -8.79 12.33 2.53
N LEU A 143 -9.05 13.62 2.81
CA LEU A 143 -9.78 14.06 4.00
C LEU A 143 -11.17 13.45 4.12
N LEU A 144 -11.75 13.01 3.00
CA LEU A 144 -13.03 12.30 2.99
C LEU A 144 -12.95 10.96 3.71
N PHE A 145 -11.77 10.32 3.77
CA PHE A 145 -11.59 8.94 4.23
C PHE A 145 -11.04 8.79 5.65
N GLY A 146 -10.92 9.88 6.38
CA GLY A 146 -10.50 9.88 7.78
C GLY A 146 -9.22 10.68 8.02
N SER A 147 -9.00 11.02 9.27
CA SER A 147 -7.81 11.75 9.70
C SER A 147 -6.52 10.94 9.54
N GLN A 148 -6.62 9.62 9.64
CA GLN A 148 -5.50 8.70 9.38
C GLN A 148 -5.06 8.68 7.90
N ALA A 149 -5.83 9.24 6.98
CA ALA A 149 -5.43 9.39 5.58
C ALA A 149 -4.56 10.64 5.33
N ILE A 150 -3.91 11.22 6.34
CA ILE A 150 -3.10 12.45 6.20
C ILE A 150 -1.98 12.33 5.16
N GLY A 151 -1.45 11.12 4.94
CA GLY A 151 -0.45 10.80 3.92
C GLY A 151 -1.05 10.29 2.60
N GLY A 152 -2.28 9.79 2.62
CA GLY A 152 -2.96 9.21 1.47
C GLY A 152 -3.88 8.05 1.82
N ALA A 153 -4.53 7.50 0.81
CA ALA A 153 -5.34 6.29 0.94
C ALA A 153 -5.17 5.39 -0.27
N VAL A 154 -5.24 4.08 -0.05
CA VAL A 154 -5.28 3.05 -1.07
C VAL A 154 -6.62 2.37 -0.97
N ASN A 155 -7.50 2.57 -1.96
CA ASN A 155 -8.84 2.02 -1.97
C ASN A 155 -8.93 0.89 -3.00
N LEU A 156 -9.23 -0.29 -2.51
CA LEU A 156 -9.34 -1.49 -3.31
C LEU A 156 -10.81 -1.78 -3.59
N PHE A 157 -11.08 -2.32 -4.76
CA PHE A 157 -12.42 -2.71 -5.18
C PHE A 157 -12.39 -4.17 -5.61
N ASP A 158 -13.25 -4.93 -4.97
CA ASP A 158 -13.66 -6.26 -5.41
C ASP A 158 -15.07 -6.19 -6.01
N ASN A 159 -15.59 -7.30 -6.51
CA ASN A 159 -16.96 -7.39 -7.02
C ASN A 159 -17.91 -8.19 -6.11
N ARG A 160 -17.55 -8.39 -4.85
CA ARG A 160 -18.34 -9.18 -3.88
C ARG A 160 -19.77 -8.65 -3.71
N ILE A 161 -19.92 -7.33 -3.83
CA ILE A 161 -21.23 -6.68 -3.94
C ILE A 161 -21.35 -6.15 -5.36
N ALA A 162 -22.01 -6.89 -6.25
CA ALA A 162 -22.15 -6.57 -7.66
C ALA A 162 -22.77 -5.18 -7.88
N ARG A 163 -22.26 -4.45 -8.89
CA ARG A 163 -22.71 -3.07 -9.25
C ARG A 163 -23.66 -3.04 -10.44
N SER A 164 -23.72 -4.13 -11.17
CA SER A 164 -24.59 -4.30 -12.33
C SER A 164 -25.08 -5.74 -12.42
N VAL A 165 -26.18 -5.95 -13.12
CA VAL A 165 -26.71 -7.29 -13.39
C VAL A 165 -26.04 -7.83 -14.65
N PRO A 166 -25.40 -9.02 -14.62
CA PRO A 166 -24.89 -9.67 -15.81
C PRO A 166 -26.01 -9.90 -16.83
N GLN A 167 -25.84 -9.43 -18.09
CA GLN A 167 -26.97 -9.34 -19.03
C GLN A 167 -27.27 -10.63 -19.76
N ASP A 168 -26.25 -11.36 -20.25
CA ASP A 168 -26.48 -12.49 -21.16
C ASP A 168 -26.08 -13.85 -20.59
N HIS A 169 -25.08 -13.90 -19.70
CA HIS A 169 -24.53 -15.11 -19.09
C HIS A 169 -23.99 -14.82 -17.70
N PRO A 170 -23.80 -15.86 -16.85
CA PRO A 170 -22.99 -15.69 -15.65
C PRO A 170 -21.62 -15.14 -16.02
N HIS A 171 -21.15 -14.15 -15.28
CA HIS A 171 -19.81 -13.60 -15.46
C HIS A 171 -18.82 -14.41 -14.60
N PHE A 172 -17.78 -14.94 -15.25
CA PHE A 172 -16.76 -15.78 -14.60
C PHE A 172 -15.38 -15.22 -14.87
N ASP A 173 -14.61 -14.97 -13.83
CA ASP A 173 -13.20 -14.63 -13.87
C ASP A 173 -12.37 -15.69 -13.14
N ALA A 174 -11.21 -16.02 -13.70
CA ALA A 174 -10.22 -16.85 -13.04
C ALA A 174 -8.81 -16.39 -13.35
N ILE A 175 -7.92 -16.55 -12.39
CA ILE A 175 -6.50 -16.27 -12.52
C ILE A 175 -5.71 -17.39 -11.85
N ALA A 176 -4.60 -17.80 -12.49
CA ALA A 176 -3.64 -18.71 -11.88
C ALA A 176 -2.23 -18.27 -12.24
N GLY A 177 -1.29 -18.42 -11.29
CA GLY A 177 0.07 -17.96 -11.45
C GLY A 177 1.11 -18.85 -10.79
N TYR A 178 2.34 -18.77 -11.32
CA TYR A 178 3.55 -19.33 -10.72
C TYR A 178 4.68 -18.29 -10.79
N GLY A 179 5.43 -18.11 -9.70
CA GLY A 179 6.63 -17.28 -9.61
C GLY A 179 7.82 -18.05 -9.07
N SER A 180 8.99 -17.89 -9.68
CA SER A 180 10.16 -18.71 -9.38
C SER A 180 10.95 -18.27 -8.15
N ALA A 181 10.88 -16.98 -7.75
CA ALA A 181 11.69 -16.46 -6.65
C ALA A 181 11.32 -17.04 -5.27
N ALA A 182 10.05 -17.36 -5.05
CA ALA A 182 9.58 -18.00 -3.82
C ALA A 182 8.80 -19.29 -4.11
N GLU A 183 8.91 -19.87 -5.32
CA GLU A 183 8.05 -20.98 -5.77
C GLU A 183 6.54 -20.68 -5.57
N ASP A 184 6.20 -19.38 -5.70
CA ASP A 184 4.87 -18.83 -5.46
C ASP A 184 3.86 -19.44 -6.43
N ARG A 185 2.84 -20.08 -5.90
CA ARG A 185 1.71 -20.68 -6.62
C ARG A 185 0.45 -20.02 -6.16
N SER A 186 -0.34 -19.52 -7.09
CA SER A 186 -1.58 -18.83 -6.75
C SER A 186 -2.70 -19.16 -7.73
N ALA A 187 -3.91 -19.16 -7.24
CA ALA A 187 -5.12 -19.30 -8.04
C ALA A 187 -6.28 -18.56 -7.38
N GLY A 188 -7.11 -17.93 -8.19
CA GLY A 188 -8.34 -17.28 -7.74
C GLY A 188 -9.42 -17.40 -8.80
N ALA A 189 -10.69 -17.42 -8.39
CA ALA A 189 -11.82 -17.41 -9.29
C ALA A 189 -13.01 -16.69 -8.65
N SER A 190 -13.83 -16.06 -9.49
CA SER A 190 -15.08 -15.42 -9.11
C SER A 190 -16.20 -15.73 -10.10
N LEU A 191 -17.42 -15.68 -9.62
CA LEU A 191 -18.62 -15.95 -10.41
C LEU A 191 -19.76 -15.03 -9.96
N ASP A 192 -20.32 -14.27 -10.92
CA ASP A 192 -21.53 -13.48 -10.76
C ASP A 192 -22.69 -14.11 -11.52
N ILE A 193 -23.82 -14.34 -10.83
CA ILE A 193 -25.00 -14.96 -11.39
C ILE A 193 -26.22 -14.07 -11.16
N ALA A 194 -26.93 -13.69 -12.21
CA ALA A 194 -28.24 -13.09 -12.11
C ALA A 194 -29.28 -14.14 -11.70
N LEU A 195 -29.69 -14.15 -10.43
CA LEU A 195 -30.77 -15.03 -9.92
C LEU A 195 -32.13 -14.56 -10.40
N THR A 196 -32.29 -13.24 -10.58
CA THR A 196 -33.46 -12.58 -11.18
C THR A 196 -32.97 -11.35 -11.96
N PRO A 197 -33.81 -10.65 -12.74
CA PRO A 197 -33.43 -9.40 -13.42
C PRO A 197 -32.91 -8.29 -12.47
N LYS A 198 -33.07 -8.45 -11.15
CA LYS A 198 -32.70 -7.45 -10.14
C LYS A 198 -31.83 -8.01 -9.00
N LEU A 199 -31.61 -9.31 -8.94
CA LEU A 199 -30.88 -9.97 -7.86
C LEU A 199 -29.69 -10.71 -8.43
N VAL A 200 -28.49 -10.32 -7.99
CA VAL A 200 -27.21 -10.95 -8.37
C VAL A 200 -26.60 -11.65 -7.13
N ALA A 201 -26.16 -12.88 -7.32
CA ALA A 201 -25.32 -13.58 -6.38
C ALA A 201 -23.87 -13.57 -6.90
N HIS A 202 -22.94 -13.32 -5.97
CA HIS A 202 -21.50 -13.39 -6.18
C HIS A 202 -20.89 -14.48 -5.31
N VAL A 203 -19.90 -15.20 -5.83
CA VAL A 203 -19.02 -16.06 -5.05
C VAL A 203 -17.59 -15.91 -5.57
N ASP A 204 -16.63 -15.82 -4.66
CA ASP A 204 -15.20 -15.83 -5.02
C ASP A 204 -14.38 -16.66 -4.04
N GLY A 205 -13.20 -17.06 -4.48
CA GLY A 205 -12.20 -17.68 -3.64
C GLY A 205 -10.83 -17.59 -4.26
N SER A 206 -9.81 -17.60 -3.41
CA SER A 206 -8.42 -17.59 -3.82
C SER A 206 -7.57 -18.46 -2.90
N TRP A 207 -6.43 -18.88 -3.42
CA TRP A 207 -5.41 -19.60 -2.69
C TRP A 207 -4.03 -19.20 -3.18
N ARG A 208 -3.08 -19.12 -2.25
CA ARG A 208 -1.68 -18.85 -2.54
C ARG A 208 -0.79 -19.64 -1.59
N LYS A 209 0.32 -20.15 -2.13
CA LYS A 209 1.40 -20.76 -1.35
C LYS A 209 2.76 -20.38 -1.92
N SER A 210 3.65 -19.89 -1.06
CA SER A 210 5.04 -19.64 -1.41
C SER A 210 5.97 -20.29 -0.39
N GLY A 211 7.18 -20.61 -0.84
CA GLY A 211 8.30 -20.96 0.03
C GLY A 211 9.15 -19.73 0.33
N ASP A 212 10.33 -19.96 0.86
CA ASP A 212 11.28 -18.91 1.21
C ASP A 212 11.78 -18.10 0.02
N LEU A 213 11.97 -16.80 0.25
CA LEU A 213 12.35 -15.84 -0.76
C LEU A 213 13.78 -16.03 -1.24
N ARG A 214 13.98 -16.27 -2.54
CA ARG A 214 15.30 -16.26 -3.19
C ARG A 214 15.71 -14.81 -3.49
N VAL A 215 16.98 -14.51 -3.15
CA VAL A 215 17.58 -13.18 -3.29
C VAL A 215 18.88 -13.25 -4.10
N GLY A 216 19.29 -12.14 -4.70
CA GLY A 216 20.44 -12.08 -5.61
C GLY A 216 21.78 -11.83 -4.89
N GLY A 217 22.10 -12.56 -3.83
CA GLY A 217 23.38 -12.36 -3.14
C GLY A 217 23.32 -12.67 -1.66
N PHE A 218 24.02 -11.91 -0.82
CA PHE A 218 23.96 -12.04 0.63
C PHE A 218 22.61 -11.57 1.19
N THR A 219 22.11 -12.28 2.21
CA THR A 219 20.92 -11.86 2.95
C THR A 219 21.20 -10.60 3.75
N LEU A 220 22.34 -10.51 4.43
CA LEU A 220 22.73 -9.36 5.23
C LEU A 220 23.29 -8.21 4.37
N ALA A 221 22.95 -6.99 4.75
CA ALA A 221 23.59 -5.78 4.23
C ALA A 221 25.04 -5.69 4.73
N PRO A 222 25.96 -5.04 3.98
CA PRO A 222 27.38 -5.06 4.34
C PRO A 222 27.72 -4.57 5.75
N LEU A 223 27.00 -3.59 6.27
CA LEU A 223 27.23 -3.08 7.64
C LEU A 223 26.75 -4.10 8.67
N LEU A 224 25.52 -4.60 8.54
CA LEU A 224 25.00 -5.61 9.45
C LEU A 224 25.85 -6.90 9.40
N GLN A 225 26.37 -7.28 8.23
CA GLN A 225 27.28 -8.41 8.11
C GLN A 225 28.56 -8.21 8.96
N LEU A 226 29.09 -6.99 9.02
CA LEU A 226 30.24 -6.67 9.86
C LEU A 226 29.89 -6.74 11.34
N ASP A 227 28.72 -6.19 11.73
CA ASP A 227 28.25 -6.23 13.12
C ASP A 227 28.07 -7.68 13.60
N VAL A 228 27.46 -8.56 12.77
CA VAL A 228 27.27 -9.99 13.09
C VAL A 228 28.61 -10.73 13.19
N LEU A 229 29.59 -10.39 12.34
CA LEU A 229 30.92 -10.97 12.44
C LEU A 229 31.68 -10.51 13.69
N GLU A 230 31.44 -9.28 14.15
CA GLU A 230 32.02 -8.76 15.41
C GLU A 230 31.39 -9.48 16.60
N ALA A 231 30.05 -9.61 16.62
CA ALA A 231 29.33 -10.39 17.65
C ALA A 231 29.83 -11.86 17.71
N ALA A 232 29.96 -12.51 16.55
CA ALA A 232 30.52 -13.87 16.52
C ALA A 232 31.93 -13.97 17.11
N ALA A 233 32.75 -12.93 16.99
CA ALA A 233 34.08 -12.91 17.58
C ALA A 233 34.02 -12.72 19.10
N GLU A 234 33.09 -11.95 19.61
CA GLU A 234 32.84 -11.75 21.04
C GLU A 234 32.39 -13.07 21.69
N GLU A 235 31.42 -13.77 21.08
CA GLU A 235 30.93 -15.07 21.55
C GLU A 235 32.06 -16.14 21.60
N LEU A 236 32.97 -16.12 20.60
CA LEU A 236 34.13 -16.99 20.62
C LEU A 236 35.11 -16.68 21.77
N GLU A 237 35.29 -15.41 22.16
CA GLU A 237 36.11 -14.98 23.29
C GLU A 237 35.47 -15.39 24.62
N GLU A 238 34.15 -15.41 24.71
CA GLU A 238 33.38 -15.84 25.87
C GLU A 238 33.28 -17.36 26.00
N GLY A 239 33.56 -18.08 24.91
CA GLY A 239 33.57 -19.56 24.86
C GLY A 239 32.23 -20.14 24.36
N ASN A 240 31.31 -19.33 23.90
CA ASN A 240 29.99 -19.70 23.34
C ASN A 240 30.14 -20.12 21.86
N ASN A 241 30.77 -21.30 21.64
CA ASN A 241 31.15 -21.71 20.29
C ASN A 241 29.94 -22.00 19.38
N GLU A 242 28.79 -22.50 19.89
CA GLU A 242 27.63 -22.86 19.10
C GLU A 242 26.96 -21.57 18.56
N GLU A 243 26.86 -20.56 19.39
CA GLU A 243 26.33 -19.26 19.03
C GLU A 243 27.22 -18.53 18.02
N ALA A 244 28.54 -18.53 18.26
CA ALA A 244 29.50 -18.00 17.32
C ALA A 244 29.39 -18.67 15.95
N ASP A 245 29.22 -19.99 15.90
CA ASP A 245 29.05 -20.75 14.64
C ASP A 245 27.74 -20.37 13.93
N ALA A 246 26.63 -20.18 14.66
CA ALA A 246 25.35 -19.73 14.11
C ALA A 246 25.43 -18.30 13.51
N LEU A 247 26.09 -17.38 14.23
CA LEU A 247 26.34 -16.03 13.73
C LEU A 247 27.25 -16.03 12.49
N LEU A 248 28.30 -16.87 12.46
CA LEU A 248 29.15 -17.01 11.29
C LEU A 248 28.40 -17.59 10.08
N GLU A 249 27.50 -18.57 10.29
CA GLU A 249 26.62 -19.09 9.23
C GLU A 249 25.70 -17.99 8.69
N ALA A 250 25.04 -17.25 9.57
CA ALA A 250 24.15 -16.13 9.19
C ALA A 250 24.92 -15.04 8.43
N ALA A 251 26.13 -14.67 8.85
CA ALA A 251 26.95 -13.65 8.19
C ALA A 251 27.30 -14.02 6.72
N VAL A 252 27.36 -15.29 6.38
CA VAL A 252 27.72 -15.76 5.03
C VAL A 252 26.52 -16.27 4.23
N GLU A 253 25.30 -16.24 4.81
CA GLU A 253 24.08 -16.73 4.17
C GLU A 253 23.79 -15.99 2.86
N ARG A 254 23.44 -16.77 1.82
CA ARG A 254 23.24 -16.24 0.47
C ARG A 254 22.09 -16.92 -0.26
N GLY A 255 21.47 -16.15 -1.14
CA GLY A 255 20.55 -16.66 -2.16
C GLY A 255 19.17 -17.01 -1.66
N ARG A 256 18.92 -17.05 -0.34
CA ARG A 256 17.60 -17.33 0.24
C ARG A 256 17.49 -16.69 1.62
N VAL A 257 16.37 -16.04 1.90
CA VAL A 257 15.99 -15.58 3.24
C VAL A 257 15.10 -16.65 3.85
N ARG A 258 15.51 -17.21 4.96
CA ARG A 258 14.75 -18.24 5.70
C ARG A 258 13.49 -17.63 6.31
N ASN A 259 12.53 -18.47 6.65
CA ASN A 259 11.29 -18.09 7.33
C ASN A 259 10.51 -16.94 6.65
N THR A 260 10.37 -17.01 5.31
CA THR A 260 9.60 -16.02 4.53
C THR A 260 8.48 -16.67 3.69
N GLY A 261 8.20 -17.95 3.93
CA GLY A 261 7.11 -18.67 3.29
C GLY A 261 5.75 -18.12 3.67
N ASN A 262 4.74 -18.32 2.80
CA ASN A 262 3.36 -17.91 3.04
C ASN A 262 2.40 -18.96 2.48
N ASP A 263 1.32 -19.25 3.22
CA ASP A 263 0.18 -20.06 2.78
C ASP A 263 -1.10 -19.32 3.16
N SER A 264 -1.92 -18.93 2.17
CA SER A 264 -3.12 -18.15 2.41
C SER A 264 -4.27 -18.54 1.49
N TRP A 265 -5.50 -18.36 1.97
CA TRP A 265 -6.69 -18.55 1.17
C TRP A 265 -7.83 -17.61 1.59
N THR A 266 -8.73 -17.33 0.65
CA THR A 266 -9.94 -16.56 0.91
C THR A 266 -11.16 -17.27 0.33
N ALA A 267 -12.31 -17.01 0.92
CA ALA A 267 -13.59 -17.36 0.35
C ALA A 267 -14.61 -16.27 0.66
N ALA A 268 -15.46 -15.93 -0.31
CA ALA A 268 -16.50 -14.95 -0.08
C ALA A 268 -17.77 -15.26 -0.87
N GLY A 269 -18.89 -14.69 -0.38
CA GLY A 269 -20.15 -14.70 -1.08
C GLY A 269 -20.93 -13.40 -0.84
N GLY A 270 -21.65 -12.94 -1.85
CA GLY A 270 -22.41 -11.70 -1.81
C GLY A 270 -23.76 -11.81 -2.50
N LEU A 271 -24.66 -10.93 -2.09
CA LEU A 271 -25.97 -10.74 -2.72
C LEU A 271 -26.20 -9.26 -2.96
N SER A 272 -26.64 -8.90 -4.17
CA SER A 272 -26.91 -7.52 -4.58
C SER A 272 -28.28 -7.42 -5.21
N PHE A 273 -29.12 -6.57 -4.65
CA PHE A 273 -30.37 -6.14 -5.28
C PHE A 273 -30.12 -4.84 -6.01
N ILE A 274 -30.44 -4.79 -7.32
CA ILE A 274 -30.15 -3.68 -8.21
C ILE A 274 -31.42 -3.34 -8.99
N ASP A 275 -31.87 -2.08 -8.90
CA ASP A 275 -33.04 -1.55 -9.60
C ASP A 275 -32.77 -0.14 -10.12
N GLU A 276 -33.65 0.41 -10.94
CA GLU A 276 -33.57 1.79 -11.46
C GLU A 276 -33.51 2.86 -10.34
N GLY A 277 -34.11 2.59 -9.18
CA GLY A 277 -34.12 3.49 -8.02
C GLY A 277 -32.94 3.35 -7.07
N GLY A 278 -32.03 2.41 -7.31
CA GLY A 278 -30.86 2.19 -6.46
C GLY A 278 -30.42 0.75 -6.33
N GLN A 279 -29.50 0.52 -5.41
CA GLN A 279 -28.93 -0.78 -5.13
C GLN A 279 -28.71 -1.00 -3.63
N LEU A 280 -28.79 -2.24 -3.22
CA LEU A 280 -28.43 -2.69 -1.87
C LEU A 280 -27.78 -4.05 -1.95
N GLY A 281 -26.62 -4.22 -1.33
CA GLY A 281 -25.91 -5.49 -1.29
C GLY A 281 -25.21 -5.73 0.03
N ILE A 282 -24.96 -7.00 0.28
CA ILE A 282 -24.23 -7.51 1.43
C ILE A 282 -23.27 -8.61 0.97
N ALA A 283 -22.09 -8.63 1.55
CA ALA A 283 -21.10 -9.69 1.34
C ALA A 283 -20.56 -10.18 2.67
N LEU A 284 -20.23 -11.47 2.70
CA LEU A 284 -19.50 -12.13 3.78
C LEU A 284 -18.21 -12.70 3.18
N SER A 285 -17.07 -12.45 3.84
CA SER A 285 -15.78 -13.01 3.44
C SER A 285 -15.01 -13.56 4.63
N TYR A 286 -14.15 -14.54 4.33
CA TYR A 286 -13.19 -15.12 5.25
C TYR A 286 -11.80 -15.08 4.62
N TYR A 287 -10.81 -14.71 5.40
CA TYR A 287 -9.40 -14.68 5.06
C TYR A 287 -8.62 -15.49 6.07
N ASP A 288 -7.68 -16.31 5.60
CA ASP A 288 -6.77 -17.12 6.41
C ASP A 288 -5.38 -17.07 5.81
N SER A 289 -4.38 -16.81 6.63
CA SER A 289 -2.99 -16.71 6.19
C SER A 289 -2.04 -17.17 7.28
N ASN A 290 -1.03 -17.96 6.89
CA ASN A 290 0.07 -18.34 7.74
C ASN A 290 1.37 -17.98 7.05
N TYR A 291 2.22 -17.17 7.69
CA TYR A 291 3.47 -16.71 7.10
C TYR A 291 4.58 -16.55 8.13
N GLY A 292 5.82 -16.71 7.64
CA GLY A 292 7.02 -16.56 8.46
C GLY A 292 7.42 -15.09 8.64
N VAL A 293 7.98 -14.78 9.79
CA VAL A 293 8.57 -13.51 10.18
C VAL A 293 10.09 -13.68 10.21
N PRO A 294 10.85 -13.11 9.26
CA PRO A 294 12.29 -13.20 9.27
C PRO A 294 12.87 -12.35 10.42
N THR A 295 13.72 -12.93 11.23
CA THR A 295 14.39 -12.28 12.35
C THR A 295 15.78 -11.77 11.97
N ARG A 296 16.28 -10.74 12.66
CA ARG A 296 17.63 -10.22 12.51
C ARG A 296 18.61 -11.14 13.27
N PRO A 297 19.66 -11.66 12.62
CA PRO A 297 20.67 -12.46 13.33
C PRO A 297 21.39 -11.65 14.42
N GLY A 298 21.68 -12.30 15.55
CA GLY A 298 22.41 -11.72 16.68
C GLY A 298 21.58 -10.87 17.63
N ALA A 299 20.25 -10.90 17.51
CA ALA A 299 19.36 -10.37 18.53
C ALA A 299 18.90 -11.53 19.42
N HIS A 300 19.53 -11.69 20.56
CA HIS A 300 19.25 -12.77 21.50
C HIS A 300 18.01 -12.47 22.33
N HIS A 301 17.17 -13.48 22.49
CA HIS A 301 16.08 -13.50 23.47
C HIS A 301 16.33 -14.68 24.42
N HIS A 302 17.00 -14.44 25.54
CA HIS A 302 17.00 -15.41 26.61
C HIS A 302 15.64 -15.37 27.31
N HIS A 303 14.84 -16.44 27.14
CA HIS A 303 13.75 -16.66 28.09
C HIS A 303 14.40 -16.90 29.48
N GLU A 304 14.05 -16.07 30.49
CA GLU A 304 14.38 -16.40 31.87
C GLU A 304 13.77 -17.76 32.19
N GLU A 305 14.55 -18.83 31.99
CA GLU A 305 14.21 -20.11 32.60
C GLU A 305 14.29 -19.93 34.12
N GLY A 306 13.15 -20.15 34.77
CA GLY A 306 13.09 -20.19 36.21
C GLY A 306 14.14 -21.15 36.76
N GLU A 307 14.92 -20.72 37.77
CA GLU A 307 16.00 -21.43 38.44
C GLU A 307 15.68 -22.92 38.65
N GLY A 308 16.17 -23.79 37.75
CA GLY A 308 15.99 -25.23 37.90
C GLY A 308 16.52 -26.06 36.76
N GLU A 309 17.75 -26.56 36.95
CA GLU A 309 18.44 -27.64 36.23
C GLU A 309 19.43 -27.21 35.15
N ALA A 310 20.69 -27.19 35.56
CA ALA A 310 21.87 -27.22 34.67
C ALA A 310 21.86 -28.52 33.84
N GLY A 311 21.68 -28.40 32.51
CA GLY A 311 21.88 -29.53 31.56
C GLY A 311 20.83 -29.62 30.43
N GLY A 312 20.16 -28.54 30.04
CA GLY A 312 19.37 -28.50 28.81
C GLY A 312 20.24 -28.29 27.59
N GLU A 313 20.00 -29.04 26.53
CA GLU A 313 20.52 -28.73 25.19
C GLU A 313 19.98 -27.34 24.83
N GLU A 314 20.85 -26.39 24.44
CA GLU A 314 20.46 -25.08 23.94
C GLU A 314 19.55 -25.27 22.70
N GLU A 315 18.25 -24.97 22.83
CA GLU A 315 17.31 -25.08 21.71
C GLU A 315 17.63 -23.95 20.71
N GLU A 316 17.85 -24.29 19.43
CA GLU A 316 17.91 -23.30 18.35
C GLU A 316 16.69 -22.37 18.45
N GLU A 317 16.89 -21.05 18.35
CA GLU A 317 15.79 -20.07 18.36
C GLU A 317 14.64 -20.52 17.44
N ALA A 318 13.48 -20.70 18.01
CA ALA A 318 12.33 -21.19 17.27
C ALA A 318 11.84 -20.11 16.27
N PRO A 319 11.56 -20.48 15.00
CA PRO A 319 11.16 -19.50 14.00
C PRO A 319 9.82 -18.85 14.35
N VAL A 320 9.76 -17.52 14.32
CA VAL A 320 8.52 -16.77 14.53
C VAL A 320 7.61 -16.89 13.30
N THR A 321 6.36 -17.28 13.51
CA THR A 321 5.35 -17.35 12.45
C THR A 321 4.04 -16.70 12.88
N ILE A 322 3.31 -16.12 11.92
CA ILE A 322 2.01 -15.49 12.18
C ILE A 322 0.89 -16.29 11.50
N GLY A 323 -0.05 -16.76 12.32
CA GLY A 323 -1.30 -17.37 11.86
C GLY A 323 -2.46 -16.37 11.98
N LEU A 324 -2.98 -15.88 10.85
CA LEU A 324 -3.95 -14.79 10.78
C LEU A 324 -5.28 -15.25 10.22
N LYS A 325 -6.40 -14.83 10.85
CA LYS A 325 -7.77 -15.10 10.39
C LYS A 325 -8.64 -13.86 10.50
N GLN A 326 -9.53 -13.66 9.53
CA GLN A 326 -10.53 -12.60 9.61
C GLN A 326 -11.86 -13.04 9.00
N TRP A 327 -12.95 -12.84 9.74
CA TRP A 327 -14.31 -12.77 9.20
C TRP A 327 -14.69 -11.32 8.95
N ARG A 328 -15.31 -11.06 7.79
CA ARG A 328 -15.73 -9.72 7.43
C ARG A 328 -17.11 -9.71 6.78
N VAL A 329 -17.94 -8.74 7.17
CA VAL A 329 -19.23 -8.44 6.54
C VAL A 329 -19.17 -7.03 5.98
N ASP A 330 -19.50 -6.87 4.70
CA ASP A 330 -19.62 -5.57 4.04
C ASP A 330 -21.05 -5.33 3.57
N VAL A 331 -21.50 -4.08 3.67
CA VAL A 331 -22.80 -3.61 3.20
C VAL A 331 -22.60 -2.39 2.31
N ARG A 332 -23.26 -2.37 1.17
CA ARG A 332 -23.29 -1.22 0.28
C ARG A 332 -24.71 -0.93 -0.18
N GLY A 333 -25.13 0.32 -0.04
CA GLY A 333 -26.41 0.82 -0.52
C GLY A 333 -26.27 2.13 -1.28
N GLU A 334 -27.07 2.31 -2.32
CA GLU A 334 -27.25 3.57 -3.04
C GLU A 334 -28.72 3.73 -3.39
N VAL A 335 -29.30 4.90 -3.11
CA VAL A 335 -30.71 5.22 -3.38
C VAL A 335 -30.77 6.55 -4.10
N GLU A 336 -31.48 6.59 -5.24
CA GLU A 336 -31.80 7.80 -5.96
C GLU A 336 -32.88 8.59 -5.21
N LEU A 337 -32.60 9.86 -4.87
CA LEU A 337 -33.53 10.71 -4.11
C LEU A 337 -34.42 11.59 -5.01
N GLY A 338 -34.21 11.48 -6.33
CA GLY A 338 -34.97 12.26 -7.30
C GLY A 338 -34.40 13.66 -7.57
N SER A 339 -35.23 14.64 -7.95
CA SER A 339 -34.79 15.95 -8.46
C SER A 339 -34.56 17.02 -7.37
N GLY A 340 -34.31 16.61 -6.13
CA GLY A 340 -34.06 17.53 -5.00
C GLY A 340 -32.70 18.21 -5.04
N PHE A 341 -32.32 18.84 -3.92
CA PHE A 341 -30.93 19.35 -3.74
C PHE A 341 -29.92 18.22 -3.68
N PHE A 342 -30.27 17.13 -2.99
CA PHE A 342 -29.53 15.88 -3.01
C PHE A 342 -30.20 14.94 -4.02
N ASP A 343 -29.40 14.32 -4.87
CA ASP A 343 -29.84 13.35 -5.87
C ASP A 343 -29.63 11.89 -5.42
N LYS A 344 -28.67 11.64 -4.53
CA LYS A 344 -28.34 10.31 -4.05
C LYS A 344 -28.03 10.25 -2.56
N LEU A 345 -28.43 9.14 -1.96
CA LEU A 345 -27.97 8.68 -0.65
C LEU A 345 -27.09 7.43 -0.86
N ARG A 346 -25.89 7.44 -0.30
CA ARG A 346 -24.99 6.29 -0.26
C ARG A 346 -24.74 5.84 1.15
N ILE A 347 -24.72 4.54 1.36
CA ILE A 347 -24.42 3.90 2.64
C ILE A 347 -23.36 2.83 2.39
N ARG A 348 -22.35 2.83 3.22
CA ARG A 348 -21.32 1.77 3.29
C ARG A 348 -21.13 1.37 4.73
N GLY A 349 -20.91 0.09 4.97
CA GLY A 349 -20.62 -0.42 6.29
C GLY A 349 -19.74 -1.64 6.20
N GLY A 350 -18.89 -1.82 7.18
CA GLY A 350 -18.04 -3.00 7.36
C GLY A 350 -17.99 -3.40 8.82
N PHE A 351 -18.02 -4.68 9.08
CA PHE A 351 -17.71 -5.30 10.37
C PHE A 351 -16.65 -6.36 10.13
N ALA A 352 -15.63 -6.42 11.00
CA ALA A 352 -14.67 -7.50 10.98
C ALA A 352 -14.39 -8.02 12.38
N ASP A 353 -14.15 -9.33 12.45
CA ASP A 353 -13.63 -10.06 13.58
C ASP A 353 -12.31 -10.68 13.13
N TYR A 354 -11.22 -10.11 13.64
CA TYR A 354 -9.84 -10.41 13.28
C TYR A 354 -9.11 -11.02 14.46
N GLU A 355 -8.32 -12.04 14.18
CA GLU A 355 -7.43 -12.70 15.12
C GLU A 355 -6.11 -13.02 14.40
N HIS A 356 -4.99 -12.76 15.05
CA HIS A 356 -3.74 -13.42 14.69
C HIS A 356 -3.00 -13.91 15.93
N ILE A 357 -2.22 -14.95 15.73
CA ILE A 357 -1.37 -15.55 16.74
C ILE A 357 0.06 -15.51 16.22
N GLU A 358 0.95 -14.98 17.01
CA GLU A 358 2.38 -15.09 16.83
C GLU A 358 2.85 -16.36 17.53
N PHE A 359 3.49 -17.24 16.78
CA PHE A 359 4.04 -18.49 17.26
C PHE A 359 5.57 -18.40 17.27
N GLU A 360 6.15 -18.92 18.34
CA GLU A 360 7.58 -19.20 18.47
C GLU A 360 7.76 -20.71 18.36
N GLY A 361 8.16 -21.17 17.19
CA GLY A 361 8.08 -22.60 16.88
C GLY A 361 6.65 -23.14 16.96
N ASP A 362 6.39 -24.06 17.89
CA ASP A 362 5.06 -24.64 18.13
C ASP A 362 4.33 -23.98 19.32
N GLU A 363 4.96 -23.03 20.03
CA GLU A 363 4.38 -22.35 21.19
C GLU A 363 3.63 -21.07 20.77
N VAL A 364 2.62 -20.71 21.57
CA VAL A 364 1.84 -19.47 21.37
C VAL A 364 2.54 -18.36 22.13
N GLY A 365 3.20 -17.44 21.43
CA GLY A 365 3.80 -16.24 22.01
C GLY A 365 2.71 -15.22 22.37
N THR A 366 2.08 -14.60 21.36
CA THR A 366 1.06 -13.56 21.58
C THR A 366 -0.16 -13.75 20.68
N LEU A 367 -1.35 -13.61 21.29
CA LEU A 367 -2.64 -13.58 20.61
C LEU A 367 -3.11 -12.12 20.49
N PHE A 368 -3.33 -11.67 19.27
CA PHE A 368 -3.91 -10.36 18.96
C PHE A 368 -5.34 -10.53 18.44
N THR A 369 -6.28 -9.77 18.98
CA THR A 369 -7.65 -9.72 18.48
C THR A 369 -8.05 -8.29 18.15
N ASN A 370 -8.84 -8.12 17.09
CA ASN A 370 -9.36 -6.82 16.67
C ASN A 370 -10.78 -6.95 16.14
N LYS A 371 -11.77 -6.44 16.90
CA LYS A 371 -13.16 -6.37 16.47
C LYS A 371 -13.53 -4.94 16.13
N GLY A 372 -13.98 -4.74 14.91
CA GLY A 372 -14.29 -3.39 14.46
C GLY A 372 -15.53 -3.28 13.62
N ILE A 373 -16.14 -2.10 13.70
CA ILE A 373 -17.23 -1.68 12.83
C ILE A 373 -16.92 -0.30 12.27
N GLU A 374 -17.15 -0.12 10.98
CA GLU A 374 -17.11 1.19 10.34
C GLU A 374 -18.38 1.37 9.50
N ALA A 375 -19.00 2.54 9.61
CA ALA A 375 -20.20 2.91 8.84
C ALA A 375 -20.03 4.32 8.28
N ARG A 376 -20.43 4.50 7.03
CA ARG A 376 -20.32 5.75 6.29
C ARG A 376 -21.59 6.01 5.51
N THR A 377 -22.08 7.24 5.60
CA THR A 377 -23.28 7.72 4.88
C THR A 377 -22.94 9.00 4.15
N GLU A 378 -23.33 9.11 2.88
CA GLU A 378 -23.10 10.27 2.03
C GLU A 378 -24.38 10.72 1.32
N LEU A 379 -24.64 12.00 1.35
CA LEU A 379 -25.62 12.68 0.52
C LEU A 379 -24.90 13.39 -0.61
N THR A 380 -25.13 12.97 -1.84
CA THR A 380 -24.59 13.58 -3.06
C THR A 380 -25.51 14.67 -3.54
N GLN A 381 -24.95 15.80 -3.97
CA GLN A 381 -25.69 16.94 -4.51
C GLN A 381 -25.86 16.78 -6.02
N ALA A 382 -27.09 17.12 -6.49
CA ALA A 382 -27.33 17.28 -7.91
C ALA A 382 -26.50 18.44 -8.48
N ASP A 383 -26.00 18.29 -9.71
CA ASP A 383 -25.28 19.38 -10.39
C ASP A 383 -26.24 20.60 -10.59
N ARG A 384 -25.80 21.74 -10.10
CA ARG A 384 -26.54 23.01 -10.16
C ARG A 384 -25.69 24.09 -10.83
N GLY A 385 -25.53 23.97 -12.15
CA GLY A 385 -24.81 24.95 -12.93
C GLY A 385 -23.29 24.90 -12.67
N GLY A 386 -22.75 23.69 -12.53
CA GLY A 386 -21.35 23.43 -12.24
C GLY A 386 -21.01 23.40 -10.75
N TRP A 387 -22.00 23.57 -9.85
CA TRP A 387 -21.83 23.32 -8.42
C TRP A 387 -22.36 21.95 -8.05
N ARG A 388 -21.51 21.12 -7.50
CA ARG A 388 -21.81 19.77 -7.02
C ARG A 388 -20.97 19.42 -5.80
N GLY A 389 -21.28 18.35 -5.11
CA GLY A 389 -20.53 17.93 -3.96
C GLY A 389 -21.17 16.77 -3.22
N ALA A 390 -20.62 16.45 -2.07
CA ALA A 390 -21.18 15.49 -1.14
C ALA A 390 -20.92 15.92 0.30
N THR A 391 -21.83 15.52 1.18
CA THR A 391 -21.69 15.69 2.64
C THR A 391 -22.04 14.37 3.30
N GLY A 392 -21.28 13.97 4.32
CA GLY A 392 -21.48 12.67 4.93
C GLY A 392 -21.11 12.63 6.40
N LEU A 393 -21.48 11.50 6.99
CA LEU A 393 -21.14 11.10 8.36
C LEU A 393 -20.36 9.80 8.31
N GLN A 394 -19.45 9.61 9.26
CA GLN A 394 -18.70 8.38 9.44
C GLN A 394 -18.60 8.06 10.92
N TYR A 395 -18.77 6.79 11.24
CA TYR A 395 -18.53 6.23 12.58
C TYR A 395 -17.61 5.04 12.46
N MET A 396 -16.67 4.90 13.39
CA MET A 396 -15.78 3.76 13.53
C MET A 396 -15.65 3.40 15.01
N SER A 397 -15.65 2.12 15.30
CA SER A 397 -15.27 1.57 16.60
C SER A 397 -14.31 0.40 16.39
N ARG A 398 -13.26 0.33 17.18
CA ARG A 398 -12.23 -0.71 17.18
C ARG A 398 -11.99 -1.15 18.62
N ASP A 399 -12.19 -2.41 18.89
CA ASP A 399 -11.89 -3.09 20.17
C ASP A 399 -10.68 -4.00 19.91
N PHE A 400 -9.53 -3.62 20.47
CA PHE A 400 -8.26 -4.29 20.27
C PHE A 400 -7.75 -4.85 21.57
N ASP A 401 -7.25 -6.09 21.55
CA ASP A 401 -6.65 -6.77 22.66
C ASP A 401 -5.42 -7.57 22.22
N ALA A 402 -4.37 -7.57 23.04
CA ALA A 402 -3.19 -8.40 22.90
C ALA A 402 -2.96 -9.15 24.21
N VAL A 403 -2.77 -10.47 24.12
CA VAL A 403 -2.61 -11.37 25.28
C VAL A 403 -1.44 -12.31 25.01
N GLY A 404 -0.42 -12.23 25.85
CA GLY A 404 0.79 -13.05 25.74
C GLY A 404 1.97 -12.35 26.41
N ALA A 405 3.14 -12.96 26.34
CA ALA A 405 4.37 -12.41 26.90
C ALA A 405 4.79 -11.10 26.23
N GLU A 406 4.47 -10.95 24.94
CA GLU A 406 4.81 -9.80 24.08
C GLU A 406 3.64 -8.83 23.85
N ALA A 407 2.68 -8.79 24.77
CA ALA A 407 1.53 -7.89 24.67
C ALA A 407 1.94 -6.45 24.97
N PHE A 408 2.69 -5.80 24.06
CA PHE A 408 3.24 -4.45 24.24
C PHE A 408 2.19 -3.32 24.19
N VAL A 409 0.94 -3.59 23.79
CA VAL A 409 -0.17 -2.64 23.82
C VAL A 409 -1.30 -3.19 24.67
N PRO A 410 -1.77 -2.45 25.69
CA PRO A 410 -2.88 -2.90 26.54
C PRO A 410 -4.19 -2.96 25.75
N PRO A 411 -5.21 -3.69 26.25
CA PRO A 411 -6.55 -3.68 25.67
C PRO A 411 -7.11 -2.28 25.50
N THR A 412 -7.50 -1.90 24.27
CA THR A 412 -7.95 -0.56 23.93
C THR A 412 -9.26 -0.55 23.15
N LEU A 413 -10.12 0.41 23.48
CA LEU A 413 -11.29 0.76 22.69
C LEU A 413 -11.09 2.14 22.04
N THR A 414 -11.08 2.17 20.71
CA THR A 414 -11.04 3.40 19.93
C THR A 414 -12.39 3.65 19.27
N GLU A 415 -12.99 4.82 19.54
CA GLU A 415 -14.25 5.27 18.95
C GLU A 415 -14.02 6.57 18.18
N GLN A 416 -14.51 6.65 16.94
CA GLN A 416 -14.41 7.83 16.08
C GLN A 416 -15.78 8.20 15.51
N MET A 417 -16.10 9.50 15.51
CA MET A 417 -17.25 10.04 14.81
C MET A 417 -16.85 11.27 14.01
N ALA A 418 -17.27 11.32 12.76
CA ALA A 418 -16.91 12.43 11.88
C ALA A 418 -18.08 12.93 11.03
N ILE A 419 -18.03 14.23 10.71
CA ILE A 419 -18.79 14.87 9.64
C ILE A 419 -17.81 15.42 8.62
N PHE A 420 -18.14 15.27 7.34
CA PHE A 420 -17.27 15.74 6.25
C PHE A 420 -18.11 16.29 5.08
N THR A 421 -17.47 17.13 4.28
CA THR A 421 -18.02 17.65 3.03
C THR A 421 -16.94 17.86 2.00
N LEU A 422 -17.28 17.68 0.72
CA LEU A 422 -16.51 18.07 -0.45
C LEU A 422 -17.43 18.87 -1.38
N GLN A 423 -16.97 20.02 -1.84
CA GLN A 423 -17.72 20.92 -2.70
C GLN A 423 -16.87 21.31 -3.90
N GLU A 424 -17.45 21.25 -5.09
CA GLU A 424 -16.80 21.60 -6.36
C GLU A 424 -17.60 22.65 -7.11
N TRP A 425 -16.90 23.59 -7.73
CA TRP A 425 -17.45 24.60 -8.63
C TRP A 425 -16.67 24.61 -9.94
N THR A 426 -17.37 24.45 -11.05
CA THR A 426 -16.81 24.58 -12.40
C THR A 426 -17.26 25.90 -13.01
N LEU A 427 -16.34 26.83 -13.22
CA LEU A 427 -16.57 28.19 -13.68
C LEU A 427 -15.83 28.40 -15.02
N GLY A 428 -16.33 27.79 -16.09
CA GLY A 428 -15.65 27.76 -17.38
C GLY A 428 -14.34 26.97 -17.30
N ALA A 429 -13.23 27.63 -17.55
CA ALA A 429 -11.89 27.01 -17.46
C ALA A 429 -11.35 26.95 -16.01
N LEU A 430 -12.04 27.54 -15.05
CA LEU A 430 -11.63 27.52 -13.65
C LEU A 430 -12.47 26.51 -12.87
N GLY A 431 -11.80 25.52 -12.27
CA GLY A 431 -12.35 24.62 -11.27
C GLY A 431 -11.92 25.07 -9.87
N LEU A 432 -12.85 25.07 -8.93
CA LEU A 432 -12.57 25.31 -7.51
C LEU A 432 -13.08 24.13 -6.72
N GLU A 433 -12.34 23.75 -5.66
CA GLU A 433 -12.72 22.66 -4.78
C GLU A 433 -12.44 23.04 -3.33
N ALA A 434 -13.36 22.65 -2.43
CA ALA A 434 -13.22 22.84 -1.00
C ALA A 434 -13.64 21.57 -0.26
N ALA A 435 -12.82 21.11 0.68
CA ALA A 435 -13.14 19.98 1.55
C ALA A 435 -13.01 20.39 3.01
N ALA A 436 -13.84 19.83 3.87
CA ALA A 436 -13.74 19.98 5.31
C ALA A 436 -14.17 18.69 6.01
N ARG A 437 -13.51 18.39 7.14
CA ARG A 437 -13.85 17.27 8.04
C ARG A 437 -13.63 17.69 9.48
N TYR A 438 -14.58 17.38 10.32
CA TYR A 438 -14.40 17.38 11.78
C TYR A 438 -14.55 15.96 12.29
N GLU A 439 -13.67 15.55 13.16
CA GLU A 439 -13.60 14.19 13.72
C GLU A 439 -13.31 14.27 15.21
N ALA A 440 -14.13 13.60 16.01
CA ALA A 440 -13.93 13.38 17.42
C ALA A 440 -13.50 11.93 17.63
N THR A 441 -12.32 11.73 18.26
CA THR A 441 -11.74 10.42 18.54
C THR A 441 -11.60 10.24 20.04
N ARG A 442 -11.96 9.06 20.55
CA ARG A 442 -11.72 8.67 21.93
C ARG A 442 -10.95 7.34 21.94
N VAL A 443 -9.85 7.30 22.69
CA VAL A 443 -9.03 6.09 22.91
C VAL A 443 -9.04 5.79 24.41
N LYS A 444 -9.43 4.57 24.76
CA LYS A 444 -9.51 4.09 26.14
C LYS A 444 -8.61 2.88 26.32
N ALA A 445 -7.72 2.92 27.30
CA ALA A 445 -6.97 1.77 27.80
C ALA A 445 -7.58 1.39 29.17
N ASN A 446 -8.50 0.42 29.17
CA ASN A 446 -9.31 0.13 30.35
C ASN A 446 -8.47 -0.43 31.50
N THR A 447 -7.46 -1.23 31.23
CA THR A 447 -6.54 -1.82 32.22
C THR A 447 -5.69 -0.76 32.92
N LEU A 448 -5.32 0.32 32.19
CA LEU A 448 -4.58 1.45 32.74
C LEU A 448 -5.49 2.51 33.41
N GLY A 449 -6.80 2.42 33.22
CA GLY A 449 -7.75 3.43 33.69
C GLY A 449 -7.62 4.78 32.97
N ILE A 450 -6.99 4.81 31.78
CA ILE A 450 -6.71 6.03 30.99
C ILE A 450 -7.73 6.15 29.85
N SER A 451 -8.23 7.36 29.67
CA SER A 451 -9.08 7.71 28.51
C SER A 451 -8.64 9.04 27.93
N ARG A 452 -8.30 9.05 26.63
CA ARG A 452 -7.90 10.26 25.90
C ARG A 452 -8.95 10.61 24.86
N SER A 453 -9.19 11.90 24.67
CA SER A 453 -10.13 12.42 23.67
C SER A 453 -9.45 13.48 22.83
N PHE A 454 -9.67 13.43 21.51
CA PHE A 454 -9.03 14.28 20.53
C PHE A 454 -10.07 14.84 19.56
N ASP A 455 -9.93 16.11 19.23
CA ASP A 455 -10.70 16.80 18.20
C ASP A 455 -9.78 17.11 17.02
N ALA A 456 -10.11 16.63 15.84
CA ALA A 456 -9.38 16.84 14.62
C ALA A 456 -10.24 17.62 13.61
N PHE A 457 -9.81 18.85 13.30
CA PHE A 457 -10.39 19.61 12.20
C PHE A 457 -9.43 19.61 11.01
N SER A 458 -9.90 19.19 9.86
CA SER A 458 -9.16 19.16 8.60
C SER A 458 -9.92 19.91 7.53
N ALA A 459 -9.22 20.67 6.68
CA ALA A 459 -9.81 21.43 5.59
C ALA A 459 -8.84 21.55 4.42
N ALA A 460 -9.36 21.69 3.22
CA ALA A 460 -8.57 21.90 2.03
C ALA A 460 -9.28 22.82 1.04
N LEU A 461 -8.49 23.55 0.28
CA LEU A 461 -8.94 24.41 -0.82
C LEU A 461 -8.03 24.14 -2.03
N GLY A 462 -8.63 24.03 -3.20
CA GLY A 462 -7.91 23.86 -4.46
C GLY A 462 -8.51 24.71 -5.57
N ALA A 463 -7.64 25.04 -6.52
CA ALA A 463 -8.04 25.71 -7.76
C ALA A 463 -7.30 25.04 -8.92
N ARG A 464 -8.03 24.78 -10.01
CA ARG A 464 -7.51 24.28 -11.28
C ARG A 464 -7.87 25.24 -12.39
N TYR A 465 -6.92 25.50 -13.25
CA TYR A 465 -7.15 26.24 -14.49
C TYR A 465 -6.85 25.35 -15.68
N ASP A 466 -7.87 25.14 -16.52
CA ASP A 466 -7.77 24.36 -17.76
C ASP A 466 -7.35 25.31 -18.90
N PHE A 467 -6.19 25.04 -19.52
CA PHE A 467 -5.68 25.76 -20.68
C PHE A 467 -5.66 24.84 -21.89
N GLY A 468 -6.65 25.04 -22.77
CA GLY A 468 -6.95 24.08 -23.83
C GLY A 468 -7.80 22.90 -23.34
N ASP A 469 -8.09 21.97 -24.24
CA ASP A 469 -9.09 20.92 -23.98
C ASP A 469 -8.55 19.77 -23.09
N ARG A 470 -7.23 19.67 -22.90
CA ARG A 470 -6.60 18.51 -22.28
C ARG A 470 -5.44 18.83 -21.33
N SER A 471 -5.22 20.11 -21.02
CA SER A 471 -4.11 20.53 -20.18
C SER A 471 -4.59 21.38 -19.02
N SER A 472 -4.02 21.18 -17.84
CA SER A 472 -4.43 21.90 -16.65
C SER A 472 -3.25 22.20 -15.72
N PHE A 473 -3.41 23.26 -14.93
CA PHE A 473 -2.55 23.57 -13.81
C PHE A 473 -3.42 23.72 -12.55
N GLY A 474 -3.07 22.98 -11.51
CA GLY A 474 -3.76 22.99 -10.23
C GLY A 474 -2.85 23.39 -9.09
N VAL A 475 -3.41 24.02 -8.09
CA VAL A 475 -2.78 24.28 -6.80
C VAL A 475 -3.73 23.95 -5.68
N SER A 476 -3.23 23.41 -4.59
CA SER A 476 -4.03 23.13 -3.41
C SER A 476 -3.29 23.47 -2.12
N PHE A 477 -4.07 23.81 -1.10
CA PHE A 477 -3.61 24.02 0.25
C PHE A 477 -4.49 23.22 1.20
N SER A 478 -3.89 22.58 2.18
CA SER A 478 -4.60 21.76 3.15
C SER A 478 -4.11 22.01 4.57
N ARG A 479 -4.99 21.79 5.51
CA ARG A 479 -4.72 21.57 6.90
C ARG A 479 -5.32 20.24 7.29
N ALA A 480 -4.52 19.29 7.72
CA ALA A 480 -4.97 18.01 8.24
C ALA A 480 -4.59 17.86 9.72
N ALA A 481 -5.39 17.12 10.47
CA ALA A 481 -5.09 16.78 11.84
C ALA A 481 -5.46 15.31 12.09
N ARG A 482 -4.67 14.61 12.88
CA ARG A 482 -4.82 13.20 13.24
C ARG A 482 -4.72 13.03 14.76
N ALA A 483 -5.59 12.21 15.34
CA ALA A 483 -5.39 11.72 16.71
C ALA A 483 -4.19 10.75 16.73
N PRO A 484 -3.40 10.69 17.82
CA PRO A 484 -2.47 9.58 18.03
C PRO A 484 -3.19 8.25 18.06
N SER A 485 -2.51 7.19 17.63
CA SER A 485 -3.04 5.82 17.73
C SER A 485 -2.92 5.25 19.15
N ALA A 486 -3.52 4.10 19.40
CA ALA A 486 -3.42 3.44 20.70
C ALA A 486 -1.97 3.02 21.00
N GLU A 487 -1.27 2.55 19.98
CA GLU A 487 0.13 2.14 20.03
C GLU A 487 1.04 3.33 20.35
N GLU A 488 0.87 4.46 19.68
CA GLU A 488 1.62 5.68 19.95
C GLU A 488 1.39 6.23 21.38
N LEU A 489 0.22 5.93 21.98
CA LEU A 489 -0.15 6.41 23.32
C LEU A 489 0.24 5.44 24.43
N PHE A 490 0.15 4.13 24.20
CA PHE A 490 0.08 3.17 25.29
C PHE A 490 1.00 1.96 25.13
N SER A 491 1.87 1.89 24.12
CA SER A 491 2.89 0.85 24.04
C SER A 491 3.78 0.89 25.28
N ASP A 492 4.06 -0.28 25.86
CA ASP A 492 4.98 -0.44 27.00
C ASP A 492 5.35 -1.92 27.12
N GLY A 493 6.31 -2.38 26.32
CA GLY A 493 6.72 -3.78 26.32
C GLY A 493 7.52 -4.24 25.11
N PRO A 494 8.00 -5.49 25.17
CA PRO A 494 8.74 -6.12 24.09
C PRO A 494 7.84 -6.43 22.90
N HIS A 495 8.42 -6.34 21.70
CA HIS A 495 7.82 -6.70 20.45
C HIS A 495 8.85 -7.48 19.62
N ILE A 496 8.81 -8.79 19.71
CA ILE A 496 9.86 -9.70 19.18
C ILE A 496 9.93 -9.63 17.65
N ALA A 497 8.81 -9.58 16.95
CA ALA A 497 8.79 -9.49 15.50
C ALA A 497 9.55 -8.26 14.96
N THR A 498 9.60 -7.16 15.70
CA THR A 498 10.40 -5.97 15.38
C THR A 498 11.71 -5.89 16.16
N GLN A 499 11.93 -6.82 17.09
CA GLN A 499 13.12 -6.87 17.97
C GLN A 499 13.36 -5.51 18.66
N ALA A 500 12.32 -4.98 19.29
CA ALA A 500 12.33 -3.68 19.95
C ALA A 500 11.46 -3.68 21.21
N PHE A 501 11.87 -2.98 22.24
CA PHE A 501 11.03 -2.61 23.35
C PHE A 501 10.37 -1.26 23.03
N GLU A 502 9.05 -1.22 22.88
CA GLU A 502 8.33 -0.04 22.42
C GLU A 502 7.66 0.70 23.58
N VAL A 503 7.86 2.03 23.65
CA VAL A 503 7.29 2.88 24.71
C VAL A 503 6.51 4.04 24.11
N GLY A 504 5.21 4.10 24.39
CA GLY A 504 4.29 5.17 24.00
C GLY A 504 4.32 6.36 24.97
N ASP A 505 3.56 7.41 24.64
CA ASP A 505 3.37 8.56 25.52
C ASP A 505 1.89 8.97 25.56
N PRO A 506 1.19 8.70 26.69
CA PRO A 506 -0.22 9.04 26.81
C PRO A 506 -0.51 10.55 26.82
N ASP A 507 0.50 11.41 26.89
CA ASP A 507 0.35 12.87 26.89
C ASP A 507 0.43 13.50 25.50
N PHE A 508 0.60 12.73 24.44
CA PHE A 508 0.58 13.25 23.08
C PHE A 508 -0.69 14.05 22.75
N SER A 509 -0.50 15.07 21.93
CA SER A 509 -1.56 15.84 21.32
C SER A 509 -1.82 15.39 19.87
N SER A 510 -2.91 15.87 19.26
CA SER A 510 -3.18 15.62 17.85
C SER A 510 -2.02 16.10 16.97
N GLU A 511 -1.54 15.23 16.07
CA GLU A 511 -0.61 15.58 15.00
C GLU A 511 -1.33 16.48 13.97
N ARG A 512 -0.67 17.54 13.52
CA ARG A 512 -1.22 18.48 12.54
C ARG A 512 -0.25 18.70 11.40
N SER A 513 -0.79 18.85 10.19
CA SER A 513 0.02 19.21 9.03
C SER A 513 -0.62 20.33 8.22
N TRP A 514 0.23 21.20 7.67
CA TRP A 514 -0.13 22.13 6.61
C TRP A 514 0.52 21.61 5.33
N GLY A 515 -0.29 21.44 4.28
CA GLY A 515 0.13 20.95 2.98
C GLY A 515 -0.02 22.00 1.89
N ALA A 516 0.91 22.02 0.95
CA ALA A 516 0.79 22.75 -0.30
C ALA A 516 1.20 21.85 -1.44
N GLU A 517 0.43 21.83 -2.52
CA GLU A 517 0.70 21.03 -3.71
C GLU A 517 0.44 21.85 -4.97
N ALA A 518 1.25 21.61 -6.00
CA ALA A 518 1.04 22.15 -7.34
C ALA A 518 1.21 21.04 -8.37
N THR A 519 0.24 20.92 -9.28
CA THR A 519 0.20 19.87 -10.31
C THR A 519 0.03 20.49 -11.69
N LEU A 520 0.87 20.09 -12.64
CA LEU A 520 0.77 20.42 -14.05
C LEU A 520 0.46 19.14 -14.83
N LYS A 521 -0.65 19.14 -15.57
CA LYS A 521 -1.02 18.05 -16.48
C LYS A 521 -1.03 18.57 -17.91
N LEU A 522 -0.28 17.90 -18.77
CA LEU A 522 -0.20 18.20 -20.20
C LEU A 522 -0.58 16.96 -20.99
N ARG A 523 -1.59 17.05 -21.85
CA ARG A 523 -2.00 15.97 -22.74
C ARG A 523 -2.05 16.41 -24.17
N GLY A 524 -1.41 15.63 -25.05
CA GLY A 524 -1.54 15.71 -26.50
C GLY A 524 -2.12 14.42 -27.04
N ASP A 525 -2.24 14.32 -28.37
CA ASP A 525 -2.78 13.11 -29.02
C ASP A 525 -1.86 11.88 -28.88
N ALA A 526 -0.57 12.12 -28.64
CA ALA A 526 0.42 11.05 -28.54
C ALA A 526 1.23 11.07 -27.26
N PHE A 527 0.94 11.96 -26.31
CA PHE A 527 1.68 12.04 -25.05
C PHE A 527 0.82 12.50 -23.89
N SER A 528 1.21 12.12 -22.69
CA SER A 528 0.69 12.61 -21.41
C SER A 528 1.87 12.91 -20.49
N VAL A 529 1.83 14.01 -19.75
CA VAL A 529 2.81 14.38 -18.73
C VAL A 529 2.06 14.89 -17.51
N ALA A 530 2.38 14.38 -16.33
CA ALA A 530 1.93 14.91 -15.06
C ALA A 530 3.14 15.22 -14.17
N LEU A 531 3.20 16.42 -13.63
CA LEU A 531 4.25 16.87 -12.71
C LEU A 531 3.58 17.38 -11.45
N THR A 532 3.93 16.83 -10.30
CA THR A 532 3.40 17.26 -9.00
C THR A 532 4.54 17.60 -8.07
N GLY A 533 4.54 18.80 -7.49
CA GLY A 533 5.40 19.18 -6.40
C GLY A 533 4.60 19.39 -5.13
N TYR A 534 5.11 18.91 -3.98
CA TYR A 534 4.40 18.99 -2.72
C TYR A 534 5.31 19.32 -1.54
N ALA A 535 4.72 19.92 -0.50
CA ALA A 535 5.38 20.16 0.77
C ALA A 535 4.37 20.09 1.92
N ASN A 536 4.76 19.46 3.03
CA ASN A 536 4.00 19.34 4.25
C ASN A 536 4.85 19.82 5.45
N TRP A 537 4.25 20.64 6.29
CA TRP A 537 4.83 21.12 7.53
C TRP A 537 4.02 20.56 8.69
N PHE A 538 4.67 19.73 9.50
CA PHE A 538 4.05 19.08 10.64
C PHE A 538 4.32 19.85 11.93
N ASP A 539 3.24 20.00 12.69
CA ASP A 539 3.28 20.39 14.09
C ASP A 539 2.93 19.15 14.92
N GLY A 540 3.94 18.67 15.67
CA GLY A 540 3.80 17.45 16.46
C GLY A 540 3.78 16.16 15.65
N PHE A 541 4.69 15.97 14.69
CA PHE A 541 4.91 14.70 13.99
C PHE A 541 5.35 13.62 14.97
N ILE A 542 4.63 12.47 15.00
CA ILE A 542 4.92 11.36 15.89
C ILE A 542 5.79 10.33 15.16
N PHE A 543 6.85 9.87 15.81
CA PHE A 543 7.76 8.85 15.26
C PHE A 543 8.44 8.09 16.40
N ALA A 544 8.82 6.84 16.17
CA ALA A 544 9.66 6.07 17.06
C ALA A 544 11.12 6.52 16.93
N ASP A 545 11.80 6.71 18.05
CA ASP A 545 13.18 7.19 18.18
C ASP A 545 13.95 6.24 19.10
N ASP A 546 15.08 5.75 18.66
CA ASP A 546 15.95 4.90 19.46
C ASP A 546 16.57 5.71 20.61
N THR A 547 16.52 5.18 21.80
CA THR A 547 17.08 5.81 23.00
C THR A 547 18.57 5.48 23.19
N GLY A 548 19.07 4.43 22.55
CA GLY A 548 20.37 3.83 22.82
C GLY A 548 20.42 3.09 24.16
N LEU A 549 19.26 2.82 24.77
CA LEU A 549 19.12 1.97 25.96
C LEU A 549 18.58 0.61 25.54
N GLU A 550 18.74 -0.37 26.39
CA GLU A 550 18.19 -1.72 26.23
C GLU A 550 17.32 -2.05 27.44
N GLU A 551 16.20 -2.76 27.19
CA GLU A 551 15.31 -3.33 28.20
C GLU A 551 14.87 -4.71 27.68
N ASP A 552 14.89 -5.72 28.53
CA ASP A 552 14.67 -7.13 28.17
C ASP A 552 15.54 -7.57 26.96
N GLU A 553 16.81 -7.13 26.94
CA GLU A 553 17.79 -7.38 25.87
C GLU A 553 17.40 -6.82 24.48
N LEU A 554 16.37 -5.97 24.44
CA LEU A 554 15.89 -5.30 23.25
C LEU A 554 16.25 -3.82 23.24
N PRO A 555 16.58 -3.23 22.08
CA PRO A 555 16.74 -1.80 21.95
C PRO A 555 15.42 -1.06 22.25
N VAL A 556 15.48 -0.05 23.12
CA VAL A 556 14.29 0.71 23.55
C VAL A 556 13.98 1.82 22.55
N PHE A 557 12.84 1.70 21.88
CA PHE A 557 12.26 2.71 21.03
C PHE A 557 11.13 3.47 21.76
N VAL A 558 11.28 4.77 21.87
CA VAL A 558 10.23 5.63 22.45
C VAL A 558 9.54 6.43 21.36
N TYR A 559 8.22 6.50 21.42
CA TYR A 559 7.50 7.41 20.55
C TYR A 559 7.77 8.86 20.99
N ARG A 560 8.05 9.73 20.02
CA ARG A 560 8.29 11.16 20.23
C ARG A 560 7.41 12.01 19.35
N GLN A 561 7.04 13.19 19.86
CA GLN A 561 6.27 14.16 19.11
C GLN A 561 7.09 15.43 18.86
N ARG A 562 7.49 15.69 17.60
CA ARG A 562 8.30 16.85 17.19
C ARG A 562 7.81 17.43 15.86
N ASN A 563 8.12 18.72 15.64
CA ASN A 563 7.82 19.33 14.35
C ASN A 563 8.71 18.76 13.25
N ALA A 564 8.12 18.51 12.08
CA ALA A 564 8.84 17.97 10.92
C ALA A 564 8.43 18.69 9.63
N ARG A 565 9.24 18.54 8.60
CA ARG A 565 8.95 18.99 7.24
C ARG A 565 9.21 17.87 6.26
N LEU A 566 8.24 17.65 5.35
CA LEU A 566 8.34 16.68 4.27
C LEU A 566 8.05 17.41 2.95
N TRP A 567 8.84 17.14 1.90
CA TRP A 567 8.63 17.72 0.57
C TRP A 567 9.18 16.80 -0.51
N GLY A 568 8.69 16.96 -1.71
CA GLY A 568 9.12 16.13 -2.82
C GLY A 568 8.47 16.51 -4.13
N PHE A 569 8.69 15.66 -5.11
CA PHE A 569 8.02 15.73 -6.40
C PHE A 569 7.72 14.33 -6.95
N GLU A 570 6.72 14.27 -7.81
CA GLU A 570 6.36 13.14 -8.66
C GLU A 570 6.29 13.63 -10.11
N ALA A 571 6.80 12.84 -11.01
CA ALA A 571 6.72 13.09 -12.45
C ALA A 571 6.33 11.79 -13.15
N GLU A 572 5.33 11.86 -14.00
CA GLU A 572 4.88 10.77 -14.85
C GLU A 572 4.82 11.27 -16.29
N ALA A 573 5.32 10.48 -17.22
CA ALA A 573 5.25 10.79 -18.64
C ALA A 573 4.95 9.51 -19.41
N SER A 574 4.10 9.62 -20.44
CA SER A 574 3.89 8.55 -21.42
C SER A 574 3.79 9.14 -22.82
N ALA A 575 4.28 8.41 -23.81
CA ALA A 575 4.21 8.83 -25.20
C ALA A 575 4.10 7.64 -26.14
N ARG A 576 3.21 7.74 -27.14
CA ARG A 576 3.22 6.85 -28.29
C ARG A 576 4.29 7.33 -29.29
N ILE A 577 5.41 6.60 -29.35
CA ILE A 577 6.57 6.99 -30.15
C ILE A 577 6.39 6.66 -31.63
N ALA A 578 5.76 5.50 -31.92
CA ALA A 578 5.56 5.04 -33.30
C ALA A 578 4.33 4.13 -33.38
N GLN A 579 3.80 4.03 -34.60
CA GLN A 579 2.74 3.10 -34.94
C GLN A 579 3.12 2.40 -36.27
N PHE A 580 3.15 1.06 -36.28
CA PHE A 580 3.51 0.27 -37.46
C PHE A 580 2.95 -1.15 -37.39
N GLY A 581 2.46 -1.66 -38.51
CA GLY A 581 2.05 -3.07 -38.61
C GLY A 581 0.96 -3.54 -37.65
N GLY A 582 0.10 -2.62 -37.17
CA GLY A 582 -0.92 -2.93 -36.17
C GLY A 582 -0.42 -2.89 -34.71
N PHE A 583 0.81 -2.41 -34.51
CA PHE A 583 1.40 -2.22 -33.19
C PHE A 583 1.60 -0.71 -32.87
N ASN A 584 1.40 -0.36 -31.61
CA ASN A 584 1.82 0.92 -31.03
C ASN A 584 3.10 0.70 -30.22
N LEU A 585 4.12 1.52 -30.46
CA LEU A 585 5.30 1.59 -29.59
C LEU A 585 5.12 2.77 -28.63
N ASN A 586 4.95 2.44 -27.37
CA ASN A 586 4.77 3.40 -26.29
C ASN A 586 6.04 3.46 -25.44
N ALA A 587 6.34 4.65 -24.89
CA ALA A 587 7.34 4.84 -23.84
C ALA A 587 6.67 5.48 -22.64
N ASP A 588 7.09 5.10 -21.46
CA ASP A 588 6.68 5.70 -20.19
C ASP A 588 7.88 5.95 -19.29
N ALA A 589 7.74 6.90 -18.40
CA ALA A 589 8.75 7.25 -17.41
C ALA A 589 8.10 7.77 -16.13
N ILE A 590 8.65 7.38 -14.99
CA ILE A 590 8.30 7.85 -13.67
C ILE A 590 9.57 8.36 -12.98
N ALA A 591 9.45 9.47 -12.26
CA ALA A 591 10.46 9.93 -11.33
C ALA A 591 9.80 10.42 -10.05
N ASP A 592 10.29 9.98 -8.92
CA ASP A 592 9.78 10.41 -7.62
C ASP A 592 10.90 10.62 -6.60
N LEU A 593 10.73 11.63 -5.76
CA LEU A 593 11.64 11.99 -4.69
C LEU A 593 10.86 12.49 -3.49
N THR A 594 11.18 11.95 -2.33
CA THR A 594 10.72 12.47 -1.05
C THR A 594 11.89 12.82 -0.16
N ARG A 595 11.77 13.91 0.58
CA ARG A 595 12.70 14.34 1.64
C ARG A 595 11.92 14.70 2.88
N ALA A 596 12.37 14.22 4.02
CA ALA A 596 11.76 14.54 5.30
C ALA A 596 12.83 14.85 6.36
N LYS A 597 12.54 15.82 7.24
CA LYS A 597 13.46 16.25 8.28
C LYS A 597 12.70 16.70 9.52
N ILE A 598 13.16 16.25 10.67
CA ILE A 598 12.70 16.70 11.99
C ILE A 598 13.35 18.05 12.31
N LYS A 599 12.58 19.00 12.82
CA LYS A 599 13.08 20.35 13.15
C LYS A 599 14.04 20.29 14.33
N GLY A 600 15.28 20.73 14.11
CA GLY A 600 16.33 20.70 15.12
C GLY A 600 16.91 19.32 15.43
N GLY A 601 16.62 18.34 14.60
CA GLY A 601 17.05 16.95 14.72
C GLY A 601 17.47 16.33 13.38
N ASP A 602 17.44 15.00 13.35
CA ASP A 602 17.84 14.18 12.25
C ASP A 602 16.78 14.05 11.14
N HIS A 603 16.99 13.15 10.23
CA HIS A 603 16.05 12.79 9.19
C HIS A 603 14.88 11.97 9.78
N VAL A 604 13.72 12.04 9.15
CA VAL A 604 12.62 11.09 9.43
C VAL A 604 13.05 9.71 8.91
N PRO A 605 12.85 8.64 9.71
CA PRO A 605 13.26 7.29 9.30
C PRO A 605 12.49 6.76 8.08
N ARG A 606 13.10 5.82 7.38
CA ARG A 606 12.50 5.00 6.31
C ARG A 606 11.95 5.81 5.11
N ILE A 607 12.55 6.96 4.80
CA ILE A 607 12.17 7.79 3.66
C ILE A 607 12.80 7.25 2.36
N PRO A 608 12.00 6.90 1.34
CA PRO A 608 12.51 6.39 0.06
C PRO A 608 13.48 7.36 -0.62
N PRO A 609 14.54 6.87 -1.28
CA PRO A 609 15.46 7.69 -2.08
C PRO A 609 14.81 8.17 -3.39
N LEU A 610 15.58 8.90 -4.23
CA LEU A 610 15.18 9.20 -5.61
C LEU A 610 15.07 7.91 -6.40
N ARG A 611 13.95 7.76 -7.12
CA ARG A 611 13.71 6.65 -8.03
C ARG A 611 13.38 7.15 -9.42
N LEU A 612 13.90 6.46 -10.43
CA LEU A 612 13.57 6.63 -11.84
C LEU A 612 13.14 5.27 -12.40
N LEU A 613 12.00 5.22 -13.06
CA LEU A 613 11.51 4.04 -13.76
C LEU A 613 11.19 4.44 -15.19
N GLY A 614 11.61 3.65 -16.17
CA GLY A 614 11.32 3.88 -17.58
C GLY A 614 11.00 2.60 -18.31
N GLY A 615 9.97 2.62 -19.14
CA GLY A 615 9.48 1.49 -19.90
C GLY A 615 9.35 1.78 -21.39
N LEU A 616 9.50 0.72 -22.19
CA LEU A 616 9.13 0.66 -23.60
C LEU A 616 8.17 -0.51 -23.79
N GLU A 617 7.03 -0.24 -24.40
CA GLU A 617 6.01 -1.23 -24.65
C GLU A 617 5.58 -1.25 -26.11
N LEU A 618 5.67 -2.41 -26.72
CA LEU A 618 5.10 -2.70 -28.03
C LEU A 618 3.73 -3.34 -27.82
N GLN A 619 2.67 -2.58 -28.05
CA GLN A 619 1.29 -2.99 -27.81
C GLN A 619 0.58 -3.32 -29.11
N GLY A 620 -0.05 -4.48 -29.18
CA GLY A 620 -0.84 -4.97 -30.31
C GLY A 620 -2.13 -5.64 -29.87
N ALA A 621 -3.00 -5.97 -30.82
CA ALA A 621 -4.29 -6.60 -30.53
C ALA A 621 -4.18 -7.96 -29.80
N ARG A 622 -3.11 -8.71 -30.02
CA ARG A 622 -2.90 -10.05 -29.46
C ARG A 622 -1.64 -10.21 -28.62
N LEU A 623 -0.69 -9.31 -28.78
CA LEU A 623 0.63 -9.44 -28.18
C LEU A 623 1.12 -8.09 -27.73
N ASP A 624 1.45 -8.00 -26.44
CA ASP A 624 2.20 -6.89 -25.88
C ASP A 624 3.54 -7.39 -25.39
N VAL A 625 4.58 -6.58 -25.62
CA VAL A 625 5.95 -6.84 -25.16
C VAL A 625 6.47 -5.58 -24.48
N ARG A 626 6.86 -5.70 -23.23
CA ARG A 626 7.39 -4.59 -22.42
C ARG A 626 8.78 -4.89 -21.91
N ALA A 627 9.64 -3.88 -21.92
CA ALA A 627 10.92 -3.85 -21.21
C ALA A 627 10.95 -2.62 -20.33
N GLU A 628 11.52 -2.75 -19.13
CA GLU A 628 11.50 -1.73 -18.09
C GLU A 628 12.83 -1.69 -17.33
N VAL A 629 13.27 -0.50 -16.97
CA VAL A 629 14.43 -0.26 -16.11
C VAL A 629 14.01 0.59 -14.92
N GLU A 630 14.28 0.11 -13.71
CA GLU A 630 14.15 0.85 -12.47
C GLU A 630 15.55 1.17 -11.93
N TRP A 631 15.81 2.44 -11.68
CA TRP A 631 17.00 2.92 -11.01
C TRP A 631 16.62 3.63 -9.72
N THR A 632 17.25 3.25 -8.63
CA THR A 632 17.06 3.81 -7.29
C THR A 632 18.40 4.31 -6.77
N ASP A 633 18.44 5.54 -6.28
CA ASP A 633 19.65 6.20 -5.75
C ASP A 633 20.04 5.62 -4.37
N ASP A 634 21.28 5.88 -3.94
CA ASP A 634 21.69 5.63 -2.57
C ASP A 634 20.83 6.45 -1.58
N GLN A 635 20.44 5.86 -0.45
CA GLN A 635 19.88 6.61 0.66
C GLN A 635 20.91 6.75 1.79
N LYS A 636 21.46 7.98 1.89
CA LYS A 636 22.45 8.37 2.92
C LYS A 636 21.88 9.39 3.93
N ARG A 637 20.62 9.80 3.74
CA ARG A 637 19.92 10.71 4.65
C ARG A 637 19.02 9.90 5.54
N VAL A 638 19.58 9.36 6.58
CA VAL A 638 18.99 8.38 7.48
C VAL A 638 18.83 8.96 8.88
N ALA A 639 17.94 8.42 9.69
CA ALA A 639 17.88 8.71 11.13
C ALA A 639 19.15 8.19 11.83
N ALA A 640 19.41 8.62 13.05
CA ALA A 640 20.64 8.28 13.77
C ALA A 640 20.83 6.75 13.97
N PHE A 641 19.72 6.05 14.14
CA PHE A 641 19.70 4.59 14.33
C PHE A 641 19.60 3.78 13.01
N GLU A 642 19.45 4.45 11.87
CA GLU A 642 19.30 3.76 10.59
C GLU A 642 20.62 3.62 9.86
N THR A 643 20.82 2.47 9.22
CA THR A 643 21.89 2.25 8.26
C THR A 643 21.57 2.87 6.89
N PRO A 644 22.55 3.41 6.17
CA PRO A 644 22.36 3.82 4.79
C PRO A 644 22.08 2.61 3.90
N THR A 645 21.36 2.84 2.79
CA THR A 645 21.04 1.80 1.81
C THR A 645 21.69 2.13 0.45
N GLU A 646 22.36 1.16 -0.14
CA GLU A 646 22.95 1.30 -1.47
C GLU A 646 21.87 1.35 -2.56
N GLY A 647 22.10 2.17 -3.59
CA GLY A 647 21.27 2.24 -4.76
C GLY A 647 21.38 1.00 -5.65
N PHE A 648 20.39 0.78 -6.50
CA PHE A 648 20.37 -0.35 -7.40
C PHE A 648 19.76 -0.01 -8.77
N THR A 649 20.00 -0.90 -9.74
CA THR A 649 19.33 -0.86 -11.05
C THR A 649 18.77 -2.23 -11.36
N MET A 650 17.46 -2.33 -11.53
CA MET A 650 16.76 -3.55 -11.95
C MET A 650 16.26 -3.41 -13.37
N VAL A 651 16.30 -4.52 -14.11
CA VAL A 651 15.73 -4.65 -15.46
C VAL A 651 14.66 -5.72 -15.43
N ASN A 652 13.48 -5.36 -15.95
CA ASN A 652 12.32 -6.24 -16.03
C ASN A 652 11.85 -6.35 -17.48
N ALA A 653 11.18 -7.45 -17.82
CA ALA A 653 10.52 -7.63 -19.11
C ALA A 653 9.23 -8.45 -18.95
N SER A 654 8.26 -8.21 -19.82
CA SER A 654 7.04 -8.99 -19.84
C SER A 654 6.48 -9.16 -21.25
N VAL A 655 5.73 -10.24 -21.43
CA VAL A 655 5.00 -10.56 -22.67
C VAL A 655 3.58 -10.95 -22.27
N ALA A 656 2.58 -10.23 -22.77
CA ALA A 656 1.18 -10.60 -22.65
C ALA A 656 0.67 -11.11 -24.00
N TRP A 657 0.10 -12.30 -24.02
CA TRP A 657 -0.45 -12.93 -25.21
C TRP A 657 -1.93 -13.23 -25.03
N ARG A 658 -2.75 -12.74 -25.98
CA ARG A 658 -4.20 -12.91 -26.04
C ARG A 658 -4.54 -13.79 -27.25
N PRO A 659 -4.64 -15.13 -27.09
CA PRO A 659 -4.86 -16.07 -28.19
C PRO A 659 -6.22 -15.85 -28.89
N LEU A 660 -7.24 -15.38 -28.15
CA LEU A 660 -8.61 -15.18 -28.63
C LEU A 660 -8.86 -13.66 -28.84
N ALA A 661 -8.34 -13.11 -29.94
CA ALA A 661 -8.28 -11.68 -30.22
C ALA A 661 -9.63 -10.92 -30.14
N ASP A 662 -10.74 -11.58 -30.42
CA ASP A 662 -12.03 -10.87 -30.57
C ASP A 662 -12.75 -10.59 -29.24
N LYS A 663 -12.26 -11.10 -28.10
CA LYS A 663 -12.99 -11.01 -26.81
C LYS A 663 -12.13 -10.83 -25.57
N ASN A 664 -10.80 -10.71 -25.66
CA ASN A 664 -9.86 -10.62 -24.50
C ASN A 664 -10.14 -11.63 -23.35
N ARG A 665 -10.75 -12.76 -23.69
CA ARG A 665 -11.23 -13.75 -22.72
C ARG A 665 -10.13 -14.57 -22.07
N VAL A 666 -8.97 -14.63 -22.69
CA VAL A 666 -7.82 -15.38 -22.19
C VAL A 666 -6.57 -14.53 -22.38
N THR A 667 -5.85 -14.27 -21.31
CA THR A 667 -4.54 -13.61 -21.32
C THR A 667 -3.52 -14.53 -20.68
N LEU A 668 -2.43 -14.81 -21.38
CA LEU A 668 -1.25 -15.47 -20.85
C LEU A 668 -0.15 -14.42 -20.69
N LEU A 669 0.35 -14.25 -19.48
CA LEU A 669 1.40 -13.29 -19.15
C LEU A 669 2.65 -14.04 -18.69
N LEU A 670 3.77 -13.77 -19.34
CA LEU A 670 5.10 -14.16 -18.90
C LEU A 670 5.85 -12.89 -18.47
N SER A 671 6.39 -12.86 -17.26
CA SER A 671 7.24 -11.77 -16.80
C SER A 671 8.55 -12.29 -16.21
N ALA A 672 9.61 -11.52 -16.41
CA ALA A 672 10.91 -11.73 -15.81
C ALA A 672 11.28 -10.45 -15.05
N ASN A 673 11.33 -10.53 -13.75
CA ASN A 673 11.66 -9.42 -12.87
C ASN A 673 13.09 -9.61 -12.34
N ASN A 674 13.81 -8.51 -12.13
CA ASN A 674 15.20 -8.54 -11.69
C ASN A 674 16.05 -9.52 -12.52
N ILE A 675 16.04 -9.35 -13.86
CA ILE A 675 16.65 -10.28 -14.81
C ILE A 675 18.13 -10.56 -14.50
N PHE A 676 18.84 -9.56 -13.99
CA PHE A 676 20.27 -9.66 -13.68
C PHE A 676 20.57 -10.14 -12.26
N ASP A 677 19.55 -10.52 -11.50
CA ASP A 677 19.70 -11.06 -10.14
C ASP A 677 20.43 -10.11 -9.18
N VAL A 678 20.10 -8.83 -9.26
CA VAL A 678 20.70 -7.77 -8.45
C VAL A 678 20.25 -7.93 -6.99
N ASN A 679 21.18 -7.85 -6.04
CA ASN A 679 20.86 -7.71 -4.61
C ASN A 679 20.37 -6.27 -4.37
N ALA A 680 19.09 -6.10 -4.25
CA ALA A 680 18.43 -4.80 -4.09
C ALA A 680 17.74 -4.74 -2.71
N ARG A 681 17.75 -3.56 -2.09
CA ARG A 681 17.12 -3.33 -0.78
C ARG A 681 16.25 -2.10 -0.82
N ARG A 682 15.05 -2.22 -0.26
CA ARG A 682 14.08 -1.14 -0.20
C ARG A 682 14.28 -0.36 1.10
N HIS A 683 14.76 0.88 1.01
CA HIS A 683 15.06 1.68 2.21
C HIS A 683 13.85 1.92 3.13
N ALA A 684 12.62 1.92 2.58
CA ALA A 684 11.40 2.05 3.39
C ALA A 684 11.05 0.79 4.20
N SER A 685 11.73 -0.35 3.96
CA SER A 685 11.55 -1.58 4.73
C SER A 685 12.24 -1.49 6.08
N PHE A 686 11.57 -2.00 7.11
CA PHE A 686 12.15 -2.20 8.44
C PHE A 686 13.28 -3.25 8.38
N THR A 687 13.05 -4.33 7.64
CA THR A 687 13.96 -5.48 7.51
C THR A 687 15.02 -5.30 6.41
N LYS A 688 15.22 -4.08 5.89
CA LYS A 688 16.11 -3.80 4.75
C LYS A 688 17.53 -4.34 4.88
N ASP A 689 18.03 -4.48 6.11
CA ASP A 689 19.40 -4.89 6.36
C ASP A 689 19.59 -6.40 6.32
N PHE A 690 18.52 -7.20 6.45
CA PHE A 690 18.57 -8.67 6.41
C PHE A 690 17.54 -9.32 5.46
N VAL A 691 16.58 -8.57 4.91
CA VAL A 691 15.63 -9.04 3.89
C VAL A 691 15.78 -8.21 2.61
N PRO A 692 16.61 -8.64 1.64
CA PRO A 692 16.66 -8.03 0.32
C PRO A 692 15.36 -8.24 -0.45
N LEU A 693 15.13 -7.45 -1.51
CA LEU A 693 14.10 -7.71 -2.48
C LEU A 693 14.35 -9.02 -3.23
N ALA A 694 13.29 -9.58 -3.83
CA ALA A 694 13.37 -10.79 -4.63
C ALA A 694 14.52 -10.73 -5.65
N GLY A 695 15.31 -11.78 -5.73
CA GLY A 695 16.25 -12.02 -6.82
C GLY A 695 15.51 -12.19 -8.15
N ARG A 696 16.15 -12.84 -9.13
CA ARG A 696 15.49 -13.10 -10.43
C ARG A 696 14.22 -13.90 -10.26
N ASP A 697 13.08 -13.33 -10.73
CA ASP A 697 11.76 -13.92 -10.64
C ASP A 697 11.14 -14.07 -12.03
N ILE A 698 10.95 -15.30 -12.48
CA ILE A 698 10.22 -15.61 -13.71
C ILE A 698 8.81 -16.02 -13.30
N ARG A 699 7.81 -15.29 -13.80
CA ARG A 699 6.40 -15.52 -13.50
C ARG A 699 5.62 -15.88 -14.75
N VAL A 700 4.71 -16.83 -14.60
CA VAL A 700 3.70 -17.16 -15.60
C VAL A 700 2.33 -16.97 -14.97
N THR A 701 1.47 -16.20 -15.62
CA THR A 701 0.10 -15.97 -15.17
C THR A 701 -0.87 -16.24 -16.32
N ALA A 702 -1.93 -16.97 -16.03
CA ALA A 702 -3.05 -17.17 -16.94
C ALA A 702 -4.29 -16.50 -16.34
N ARG A 703 -4.97 -15.68 -17.13
CA ARG A 703 -6.24 -15.05 -16.77
C ARG A 703 -7.30 -15.45 -17.79
N VAL A 704 -8.51 -15.71 -17.29
CA VAL A 704 -9.67 -16.09 -18.08
C VAL A 704 -10.86 -15.29 -17.61
N SER A 705 -11.63 -14.69 -18.55
CA SER A 705 -12.83 -13.90 -18.26
C SER A 705 -13.93 -14.24 -19.28
N PHE A 706 -15.11 -14.62 -18.83
CA PHE A 706 -16.24 -15.02 -19.69
C PHE A 706 -17.54 -14.34 -19.31
#